data_06cc98059daebe86a9702189b7fcc091
#
_entry.id   06cc98059daebe86a9702189b7fcc091
#
_cell.length_a   1.000
_cell.length_b   1.000
_cell.length_c   1.000
_cell.angle_alpha   90.00
_cell.angle_beta   90.00
_cell.angle_gamma   90.00
#
_symmetry.space_group_name_H-M   'P 1'
#
loop_
_entity.id
_entity.type
_entity.pdbx_description
1 polymer ?
#
loop_
_entity_poly.entity_id
_entity_poly.type
_entity_poly.pdbx_seq_one_letter_code
_entity_poly.pdbx_strand_id
1 'polypeptide(L)'
;MKYRVLLFVFLVNCFLANSQTLLIKAHIEIAGNSCENDSTTRRIEFRKSEQGQFLPVKTFISTKCQNEFVLPLDSGTFKMIVNSFNCVEQYLIFKVENGQKEITLENTVLFKHEKAISLNEVTVVGNKKEFIKVDADKTTYLVKENPALSSGSMSDAIRKIPGVIVSPTGNLNLNGKDVAIYIDGTPSNLSGQDLKNYIQSLPANAVEKIELIENPGAAYEANTNGGVINIITRSDTFKSFSGTLNLNYGTSNNNKYSPSIMLNGRKKTINWQLQTGYNSQEVTDYNTVDRTFTSFTPNVLFNQDGTGKELNNNFYFRPMVNFRINETSNLIVNYNLNIAGNRLITPATVHTDSLTPAINYTNLYSNQNNNDNHELVMKYKTRLDTLGKTLQVTGYYSIYDKNAQGKSLLNQNSTNLYSINNLNLNLTNFYLKYDFELPFKNFQLNTGGKFNRVNAGDVGKYNLNNASSSIFNTPVYLNQLDFTYNETNLALYAEFKKNFGKLHATAGVRMEDLIFNSSAKTDAQKDTIIEGQLPVIYPTFNLLYQFNTNLNMSARYSRKVAMPPYSQLDPNNNGYFDQYSNSVGNQSLKPNFYDNYSFKLSAFNYVNLGANYSYTKNVSLMTLTTEPQSLVSTQTFTNYGNIRNYNVSLGLPVPFDLITKGKEFFKQTMDINKMSFLYLYVAYNRQLIQGYPYSNGGPNPFWVFVLNSQIVLPLELRLNLQYFFLTKGTYQIYQVDQPVQYWLVDLTRKFLKNNLELTVEATEDVKQQISFQTPNVSTNFSNLNDGLTFWFKLTYHFGEFKSKEETQIEIEKKQVESNGFDIKK
;
A
#
# COMPACT_ATOMS: atom_id res chain seq x y z
N MET A 1 43.42 11.24 -42.32
CA MET A 1 42.02 11.00 -42.77
C MET A 1 41.88 10.43 -44.20
N LYS A 2 42.95 10.07 -44.86
CA LYS A 2 42.95 9.55 -46.25
C LYS A 2 43.17 8.02 -46.38
N TYR A 3 43.41 7.31 -45.32
CA TYR A 3 43.66 5.85 -45.34
C TYR A 3 42.50 4.97 -44.80
N ARG A 4 41.41 5.56 -44.32
CA ARG A 4 40.24 4.80 -43.85
C ARG A 4 39.10 4.62 -44.88
N VAL A 5 39.16 5.36 -45.98
CA VAL A 5 38.17 5.26 -47.07
C VAL A 5 38.57 4.17 -48.08
N LEU A 6 39.85 3.84 -48.19
CA LEU A 6 40.30 2.80 -49.15
C LEU A 6 40.08 1.36 -48.63
N LEU A 7 39.99 1.18 -47.34
CA LEU A 7 39.68 -0.15 -46.77
C LEU A 7 38.20 -0.53 -46.87
N PHE A 8 37.31 0.47 -46.94
CA PHE A 8 35.87 0.24 -47.05
C PHE A 8 35.42 -0.08 -48.48
N VAL A 9 36.11 0.42 -49.47
CA VAL A 9 35.87 0.12 -50.89
C VAL A 9 36.43 -1.25 -51.30
N PHE A 10 37.48 -1.75 -50.61
CA PHE A 10 38.01 -3.10 -50.86
C PHE A 10 37.17 -4.22 -50.18
N LEU A 11 36.50 -3.92 -49.08
CA LEU A 11 35.58 -4.89 -48.40
C LEU A 11 34.23 -5.00 -49.07
N VAL A 12 33.78 -4.00 -49.82
CA VAL A 12 32.51 -4.07 -50.59
C VAL A 12 32.67 -4.84 -51.93
N ASN A 13 33.89 -4.93 -52.47
CA ASN A 13 34.13 -5.69 -53.73
C ASN A 13 34.45 -7.18 -53.54
N CYS A 14 34.63 -7.67 -52.30
CA CYS A 14 34.80 -9.10 -52.02
C CYS A 14 33.49 -9.87 -51.73
N PHE A 15 32.33 -9.22 -51.72
CA PHE A 15 31.03 -9.88 -51.49
C PHE A 15 30.12 -10.00 -52.71
N LEU A 16 30.61 -9.73 -53.88
CA LEU A 16 29.97 -10.14 -55.14
C LEU A 16 30.52 -11.50 -55.63
N ALA A 17 30.50 -12.48 -54.75
CA ALA A 17 30.56 -13.85 -55.17
C ALA A 17 29.27 -14.14 -55.94
N ASN A 18 29.44 -14.48 -57.26
CA ASN A 18 28.40 -14.98 -58.14
C ASN A 18 27.68 -16.16 -57.47
N SER A 19 26.59 -15.87 -56.71
CA SER A 19 25.74 -16.95 -56.22
C SER A 19 24.99 -17.52 -57.42
N GLN A 20 25.50 -18.64 -57.96
CA GLN A 20 24.71 -19.43 -58.92
C GLN A 20 23.36 -19.78 -58.23
N THR A 21 22.29 -19.61 -58.98
CA THR A 21 20.92 -19.84 -58.46
C THR A 21 20.28 -21.02 -59.18
N LEU A 22 19.55 -21.83 -58.45
CA LEU A 22 18.71 -22.90 -58.95
C LEU A 22 17.29 -22.39 -59.16
N LEU A 23 16.77 -22.49 -60.36
CA LEU A 23 15.40 -22.18 -60.73
C LEU A 23 14.55 -23.45 -60.57
N ILE A 24 13.53 -23.40 -59.72
CA ILE A 24 12.56 -24.51 -59.55
C ILE A 24 11.22 -24.06 -60.11
N LYS A 25 10.72 -24.78 -61.11
CA LYS A 25 9.38 -24.62 -61.65
C LYS A 25 8.46 -25.67 -61.03
N ALA A 26 7.35 -25.22 -60.45
CA ALA A 26 6.38 -26.13 -59.83
C ALA A 26 4.95 -25.68 -60.14
N HIS A 27 4.10 -26.65 -60.46
CA HIS A 27 2.67 -26.43 -60.59
C HIS A 27 1.96 -26.95 -59.33
N ILE A 28 1.22 -26.05 -58.68
CA ILE A 28 0.56 -26.34 -57.40
C ILE A 28 -0.91 -25.95 -57.54
N GLU A 29 -1.83 -26.93 -57.52
CA GLU A 29 -3.25 -26.71 -57.59
C GLU A 29 -4.00 -27.22 -56.35
N ILE A 30 -5.23 -26.71 -56.15
CA ILE A 30 -6.14 -27.17 -55.11
C ILE A 30 -7.25 -27.97 -55.79
N ALA A 31 -7.48 -29.21 -55.35
CA ALA A 31 -8.47 -30.10 -55.92
C ALA A 31 -9.86 -29.42 -55.92
N GLY A 32 -10.46 -29.40 -57.12
CA GLY A 32 -11.77 -28.79 -57.36
C GLY A 32 -11.77 -27.28 -57.62
N ASN A 33 -10.62 -26.61 -57.67
CA ASN A 33 -10.51 -25.20 -58.09
C ASN A 33 -9.82 -25.11 -59.45
N SER A 34 -10.35 -24.29 -60.40
CA SER A 34 -9.62 -24.00 -61.61
C SER A 34 -8.53 -22.96 -61.35
N CYS A 35 -7.34 -23.15 -61.95
CA CYS A 35 -6.19 -22.26 -61.74
C CYS A 35 -6.44 -20.81 -62.18
N GLU A 36 -7.40 -20.55 -63.09
CA GLU A 36 -7.72 -19.20 -63.55
C GLU A 36 -8.43 -18.32 -62.53
N ASN A 37 -9.13 -18.95 -61.55
CA ASN A 37 -9.95 -18.24 -60.53
C ASN A 37 -9.45 -18.51 -59.08
N ASP A 38 -8.30 -19.18 -58.91
CA ASP A 38 -7.80 -19.55 -57.59
C ASP A 38 -6.85 -18.49 -57.01
N SER A 39 -7.36 -17.62 -56.13
CA SER A 39 -6.59 -16.62 -55.37
C SER A 39 -6.10 -17.13 -54.00
N THR A 40 -6.21 -18.43 -53.75
CA THR A 40 -5.89 -19.01 -52.42
C THR A 40 -4.38 -18.93 -52.16
N THR A 41 -4.01 -18.40 -50.99
CA THR A 41 -2.62 -18.25 -50.56
C THR A 41 -2.03 -19.61 -50.20
N ARG A 42 -0.87 -19.94 -50.77
CA ARG A 42 -0.08 -21.14 -50.49
C ARG A 42 1.24 -20.76 -49.86
N ARG A 43 1.63 -21.44 -48.79
CA ARG A 43 2.96 -21.38 -48.22
C ARG A 43 3.78 -22.55 -48.74
N ILE A 44 4.90 -22.27 -49.34
CA ILE A 44 5.80 -23.26 -49.96
C ILE A 44 7.14 -23.16 -49.23
N GLU A 45 7.56 -24.23 -48.59
CA GLU A 45 8.80 -24.29 -47.81
C GLU A 45 9.73 -25.32 -48.42
N PHE A 46 10.96 -24.92 -48.74
CA PHE A 46 12.02 -25.79 -49.20
C PHE A 46 12.96 -26.13 -48.07
N ARG A 47 13.25 -27.43 -47.91
CA ARG A 47 14.19 -27.97 -46.93
C ARG A 47 15.22 -28.82 -47.62
N LYS A 48 16.48 -28.81 -47.19
CA LYS A 48 17.59 -29.66 -47.67
C LYS A 48 17.92 -30.75 -46.67
N SER A 49 18.20 -31.95 -47.15
CA SER A 49 18.65 -33.07 -46.31
C SER A 49 20.12 -32.90 -45.92
N GLU A 50 20.38 -32.77 -44.63
CA GLU A 50 21.73 -32.77 -44.05
C GLU A 50 21.75 -33.78 -42.90
N GLN A 51 22.70 -34.74 -42.97
CA GLN A 51 22.86 -35.81 -41.97
C GLN A 51 21.56 -36.57 -41.62
N GLY A 52 20.68 -36.76 -42.61
CA GLY A 52 19.41 -37.48 -42.46
C GLY A 52 18.23 -36.65 -41.94
N GLN A 53 18.42 -35.36 -41.68
CA GLN A 53 17.36 -34.43 -41.31
C GLN A 53 17.13 -33.38 -42.41
N PHE A 54 15.85 -32.93 -42.59
CA PHE A 54 15.50 -31.89 -43.52
C PHE A 54 15.50 -30.53 -42.83
N LEU A 55 16.58 -29.72 -43.09
CA LEU A 55 16.70 -28.37 -42.55
C LEU A 55 16.06 -27.33 -43.50
N PRO A 56 15.41 -26.28 -43.01
CA PRO A 56 14.74 -25.28 -43.83
C PRO A 56 15.76 -24.43 -44.61
N VAL A 57 15.55 -24.25 -45.88
CA VAL A 57 16.38 -23.45 -46.79
C VAL A 57 15.69 -22.11 -47.06
N LYS A 58 14.42 -22.15 -47.52
CA LYS A 58 13.68 -20.94 -47.88
C LYS A 58 12.19 -21.18 -47.90
N THR A 59 11.39 -20.17 -47.55
CA THR A 59 9.93 -20.17 -47.60
C THR A 59 9.41 -19.12 -48.57
N PHE A 60 8.44 -19.46 -49.36
CA PHE A 60 7.74 -18.58 -50.30
C PHE A 60 6.24 -18.58 -49.99
N ILE A 61 5.58 -17.48 -50.37
CA ILE A 61 4.13 -17.34 -50.33
C ILE A 61 3.67 -17.01 -51.77
N SER A 62 2.72 -17.78 -52.30
CA SER A 62 2.20 -17.59 -53.65
C SER A 62 0.68 -17.79 -53.70
N THR A 63 0.03 -17.05 -54.55
CA THR A 63 -1.37 -17.21 -54.94
C THR A 63 -1.55 -17.80 -56.35
N LYS A 64 -0.46 -18.14 -57.02
CA LYS A 64 -0.47 -18.63 -58.41
C LYS A 64 -0.36 -20.15 -58.43
N CYS A 65 -0.97 -20.81 -59.41
CA CYS A 65 -0.79 -22.25 -59.64
C CYS A 65 0.58 -22.57 -60.22
N GLN A 66 1.03 -21.82 -61.23
CA GLN A 66 2.37 -21.95 -61.76
C GLN A 66 3.33 -21.03 -61.04
N ASN A 67 4.40 -21.59 -60.48
CA ASN A 67 5.35 -20.89 -59.67
C ASN A 67 6.78 -21.17 -60.10
N GLU A 68 7.60 -20.12 -60.05
CA GLU A 68 9.05 -20.19 -60.24
C GLU A 68 9.73 -19.75 -58.93
N PHE A 69 10.58 -20.60 -58.37
CA PHE A 69 11.29 -20.35 -57.14
C PHE A 69 12.78 -20.32 -57.35
N VAL A 70 13.45 -19.34 -56.80
CA VAL A 70 14.90 -19.20 -56.89
C VAL A 70 15.54 -19.54 -55.54
N LEU A 71 16.32 -20.59 -55.50
CA LEU A 71 17.11 -21.02 -54.36
C LEU A 71 18.62 -20.82 -54.62
N PRO A 72 19.48 -20.80 -53.62
CA PRO A 72 20.93 -20.92 -53.79
C PRO A 72 21.26 -22.23 -54.52
N LEU A 73 22.15 -22.21 -55.51
CA LEU A 73 22.53 -23.41 -56.25
C LEU A 73 23.35 -24.32 -55.32
N ASP A 74 22.75 -25.44 -54.99
CA ASP A 74 23.35 -26.47 -54.12
C ASP A 74 22.82 -27.85 -54.54
N SER A 75 23.72 -28.83 -54.56
CA SER A 75 23.35 -30.22 -54.91
C SER A 75 22.88 -30.99 -53.65
N GLY A 76 22.02 -31.95 -53.85
CA GLY A 76 21.50 -32.79 -52.74
C GLY A 76 20.03 -33.12 -52.83
N THR A 77 19.51 -33.74 -51.76
CA THR A 77 18.09 -34.10 -51.68
C THR A 77 17.31 -32.96 -50.99
N PHE A 78 16.29 -32.49 -51.67
CA PHE A 78 15.40 -31.40 -51.15
C PHE A 78 13.99 -31.96 -50.95
N LYS A 79 13.29 -31.33 -49.98
CA LYS A 79 11.86 -31.53 -49.72
C LYS A 79 11.14 -30.21 -49.88
N MET A 80 10.19 -30.15 -50.81
CA MET A 80 9.23 -29.04 -50.95
C MET A 80 7.98 -29.39 -50.14
N ILE A 81 7.59 -28.56 -49.24
CA ILE A 81 6.36 -28.70 -48.39
C ILE A 81 5.41 -27.60 -48.84
N VAL A 82 4.18 -27.95 -49.19
CA VAL A 82 3.14 -27.01 -49.58
C VAL A 82 1.98 -27.09 -48.62
N ASN A 83 1.61 -25.93 -48.08
CA ASN A 83 0.52 -25.79 -47.13
C ASN A 83 -0.43 -24.66 -47.59
N SER A 84 -1.74 -24.82 -47.43
CA SER A 84 -2.72 -23.80 -47.68
C SER A 84 -3.89 -23.94 -46.72
N PHE A 85 -4.63 -22.84 -46.53
CA PHE A 85 -5.74 -22.80 -45.58
C PHE A 85 -6.81 -23.85 -45.99
N ASN A 86 -7.27 -24.65 -45.01
CA ASN A 86 -8.21 -25.74 -45.20
C ASN A 86 -7.78 -26.87 -46.17
N CYS A 87 -6.48 -27.03 -46.41
CA CYS A 87 -5.95 -28.11 -47.22
C CYS A 87 -5.02 -29.02 -46.43
N VAL A 88 -4.99 -30.30 -46.78
CA VAL A 88 -4.01 -31.25 -46.20
C VAL A 88 -2.62 -30.90 -46.73
N GLU A 89 -1.64 -30.75 -45.82
CA GLU A 89 -0.24 -30.49 -46.18
C GLU A 89 0.27 -31.58 -47.16
N GLN A 90 0.90 -31.16 -48.23
CA GLN A 90 1.53 -32.07 -49.20
C GLN A 90 3.03 -31.78 -49.26
N TYR A 91 3.80 -32.82 -49.56
CA TYR A 91 5.22 -32.64 -49.78
C TYR A 91 5.74 -33.46 -50.99
N LEU A 92 6.80 -32.95 -51.61
CA LEU A 92 7.50 -33.60 -52.71
C LEU A 92 9.00 -33.65 -52.36
N ILE A 93 9.62 -34.83 -52.48
CA ILE A 93 11.06 -34.98 -52.32
C ILE A 93 11.69 -35.10 -53.70
N PHE A 94 12.72 -34.30 -53.98
CA PHE A 94 13.42 -34.28 -55.24
C PHE A 94 14.93 -34.17 -55.04
N LYS A 95 15.71 -34.60 -56.03
CA LYS A 95 17.18 -34.55 -56.01
C LYS A 95 17.67 -33.52 -56.98
N VAL A 96 18.63 -32.68 -56.57
CA VAL A 96 19.34 -31.71 -57.40
C VAL A 96 20.74 -32.24 -57.67
N GLU A 97 21.09 -32.40 -58.95
CA GLU A 97 22.45 -32.87 -59.33
C GLU A 97 23.45 -31.69 -59.34
N ASN A 98 24.74 -32.00 -59.22
CA ASN A 98 25.78 -30.99 -59.20
C ASN A 98 25.83 -30.26 -60.58
N GLY A 99 25.67 -28.91 -60.53
CA GLY A 99 25.65 -28.03 -61.69
C GLY A 99 24.26 -27.87 -62.35
N GLN A 100 23.22 -28.48 -61.87
CA GLN A 100 21.85 -28.36 -62.39
C GLN A 100 21.31 -26.96 -62.05
N LYS A 101 20.96 -26.17 -63.05
CA LYS A 101 20.49 -24.78 -62.89
C LYS A 101 18.97 -24.64 -62.89
N GLU A 102 18.25 -25.64 -63.40
CA GLU A 102 16.80 -25.63 -63.50
C GLU A 102 16.22 -27.03 -63.21
N ILE A 103 15.09 -27.09 -62.56
CA ILE A 103 14.34 -28.30 -62.32
C ILE A 103 12.83 -27.99 -62.37
N THR A 104 12.10 -28.84 -63.07
CA THR A 104 10.62 -28.83 -63.11
C THR A 104 10.11 -29.94 -62.26
N LEU A 105 9.30 -29.62 -61.26
CA LEU A 105 8.71 -30.57 -60.31
C LEU A 105 7.36 -31.05 -60.83
N GLU A 106 6.98 -32.27 -60.46
CA GLU A 106 5.67 -32.83 -60.76
C GLU A 106 4.53 -31.99 -60.15
N ASN A 107 3.34 -32.07 -60.76
CA ASN A 107 2.17 -31.37 -60.27
C ASN A 107 1.85 -31.79 -58.82
N THR A 108 1.72 -30.80 -57.92
CA THR A 108 1.32 -31.01 -56.53
C THR A 108 -0.13 -30.58 -56.33
N VAL A 109 -1.00 -31.54 -56.02
CA VAL A 109 -2.43 -31.33 -55.79
C VAL A 109 -2.70 -31.29 -54.27
N LEU A 110 -3.24 -30.18 -53.77
CA LEU A 110 -3.67 -30.03 -52.38
C LEU A 110 -5.16 -30.45 -52.29
N PHE A 111 -5.46 -31.39 -51.38
CA PHE A 111 -6.84 -31.80 -51.09
C PHE A 111 -7.42 -30.99 -49.95
N LYS A 112 -8.68 -30.51 -50.14
CA LYS A 112 -9.40 -29.83 -49.03
C LYS A 112 -9.78 -30.84 -47.94
N HIS A 113 -9.79 -30.43 -46.68
CA HIS A 113 -10.35 -31.24 -45.61
C HIS A 113 -11.85 -31.45 -45.84
N GLU A 114 -12.34 -32.68 -45.83
CA GLU A 114 -13.75 -33.05 -46.02
C GLU A 114 -14.67 -32.58 -44.87
N LYS A 115 -14.14 -32.19 -43.73
CA LYS A 115 -14.90 -31.55 -42.63
C LYS A 115 -14.41 -30.13 -42.45
N ALA A 116 -15.25 -29.16 -42.85
CA ALA A 116 -15.11 -27.82 -42.32
C ALA A 116 -15.22 -27.91 -40.79
N ILE A 117 -14.10 -27.85 -40.09
CA ILE A 117 -14.13 -27.52 -38.67
C ILE A 117 -14.58 -26.07 -38.65
N SER A 118 -15.86 -25.85 -38.29
CA SER A 118 -16.34 -24.54 -37.90
C SER A 118 -15.46 -24.15 -36.68
N LEU A 119 -14.37 -23.44 -36.92
CA LEU A 119 -13.71 -22.68 -35.90
C LEU A 119 -14.76 -21.66 -35.47
N ASN A 120 -15.37 -21.87 -34.32
CA ASN A 120 -16.03 -20.80 -33.62
C ASN A 120 -15.09 -19.61 -33.71
N GLU A 121 -15.60 -18.48 -34.17
CA GLU A 121 -14.89 -17.23 -34.21
C GLU A 121 -14.11 -17.11 -32.89
N VAL A 122 -12.80 -17.31 -32.93
CA VAL A 122 -11.95 -16.98 -31.81
C VAL A 122 -11.94 -15.48 -31.81
N THR A 123 -12.97 -14.93 -31.21
CA THR A 123 -12.92 -13.58 -30.71
C THR A 123 -11.72 -13.60 -29.75
N VAL A 124 -10.59 -13.10 -30.21
CA VAL A 124 -9.50 -12.73 -29.29
C VAL A 124 -10.08 -11.57 -28.50
N VAL A 125 -10.88 -11.92 -27.49
CA VAL A 125 -11.15 -11.03 -26.40
C VAL A 125 -9.77 -10.86 -25.79
N GLY A 126 -9.07 -9.81 -26.21
CA GLY A 126 -7.86 -9.40 -25.52
C GLY A 126 -8.27 -9.34 -24.06
N ASN A 127 -7.71 -10.19 -23.21
CA ASN A 127 -8.01 -10.20 -21.79
C ASN A 127 -7.84 -8.75 -21.33
N LYS A 128 -8.97 -8.08 -21.08
CA LYS A 128 -9.01 -6.73 -20.55
C LYS A 128 -8.19 -6.81 -19.27
N LYS A 129 -7.00 -6.20 -19.26
CA LYS A 129 -6.16 -6.23 -18.06
C LYS A 129 -6.98 -5.66 -16.93
N GLU A 130 -7.42 -6.51 -16.03
CA GLU A 130 -8.14 -6.09 -14.83
C GLU A 130 -7.12 -5.58 -13.83
N PHE A 131 -6.99 -4.25 -13.72
CA PHE A 131 -6.11 -3.61 -12.72
C PHE A 131 -6.68 -3.66 -11.31
N ILE A 132 -7.98 -3.95 -11.20
CA ILE A 132 -8.72 -4.06 -9.95
C ILE A 132 -9.50 -5.37 -9.98
N LYS A 133 -9.28 -6.19 -8.95
CA LYS A 133 -10.03 -7.42 -8.73
C LYS A 133 -10.85 -7.30 -7.46
N VAL A 134 -12.16 -7.56 -7.55
CA VAL A 134 -13.08 -7.52 -6.41
C VAL A 134 -13.43 -8.94 -6.00
N ASP A 135 -13.01 -9.33 -4.81
CA ASP A 135 -13.38 -10.58 -4.14
C ASP A 135 -14.37 -10.28 -2.98
N ALA A 136 -14.98 -11.31 -2.41
CA ALA A 136 -15.96 -11.13 -1.32
C ALA A 136 -15.36 -10.46 -0.08
N ASP A 137 -14.09 -10.74 0.19
CA ASP A 137 -13.37 -10.31 1.38
C ASP A 137 -12.42 -9.13 1.12
N LYS A 138 -12.02 -8.87 -0.13
CA LYS A 138 -11.03 -7.83 -0.46
C LYS A 138 -11.17 -7.25 -1.86
N THR A 139 -10.64 -6.06 -2.04
CA THR A 139 -10.39 -5.45 -3.35
C THR A 139 -8.89 -5.40 -3.59
N THR A 140 -8.41 -6.00 -4.67
CA THR A 140 -6.98 -6.07 -5.02
C THR A 140 -6.66 -5.07 -6.12
N TYR A 141 -5.73 -4.17 -5.87
CA TYR A 141 -5.17 -3.22 -6.84
C TYR A 141 -3.82 -3.75 -7.31
N LEU A 142 -3.71 -4.12 -8.59
CA LEU A 142 -2.46 -4.60 -9.19
C LEU A 142 -1.55 -3.40 -9.49
N VAL A 143 -0.66 -3.05 -8.57
CA VAL A 143 0.22 -1.87 -8.67
C VAL A 143 1.16 -1.99 -9.86
N LYS A 144 1.76 -3.17 -10.05
CA LYS A 144 2.69 -3.45 -11.15
C LYS A 144 2.08 -3.19 -12.52
N GLU A 145 0.83 -3.58 -12.70
CA GLU A 145 0.14 -3.52 -13.99
C GLU A 145 -0.58 -2.20 -14.20
N ASN A 146 -0.72 -1.42 -13.13
CA ASN A 146 -1.35 -0.10 -13.14
C ASN A 146 -0.31 1.01 -13.07
N PRO A 147 0.02 1.65 -14.19
CA PRO A 147 1.04 2.69 -14.23
C PRO A 147 0.69 3.95 -13.42
N ALA A 148 -0.60 4.19 -13.16
CA ALA A 148 -1.01 5.27 -12.27
C ALA A 148 -0.60 5.02 -10.81
N LEU A 149 -0.49 3.73 -10.41
CA LEU A 149 -0.10 3.33 -9.07
C LEU A 149 1.40 2.96 -8.95
N SER A 150 2.07 2.60 -10.06
CA SER A 150 3.45 2.10 -10.04
C SER A 150 4.51 3.18 -10.01
N SER A 151 4.14 4.45 -10.11
CA SER A 151 5.05 5.61 -10.11
C SER A 151 5.12 6.28 -8.74
N GLY A 152 6.29 6.85 -8.42
CA GLY A 152 6.53 7.53 -7.16
C GLY A 152 6.70 6.59 -5.97
N SER A 153 6.31 7.05 -4.80
CA SER A 153 6.33 6.30 -3.54
C SER A 153 5.07 5.46 -3.35
N MET A 154 5.09 4.55 -2.40
CA MET A 154 3.90 3.82 -1.98
C MET A 154 2.83 4.76 -1.41
N SER A 155 3.23 5.84 -0.74
CA SER A 155 2.30 6.88 -0.28
C SER A 155 1.53 7.49 -1.47
N ASP A 156 2.21 7.77 -2.58
CA ASP A 156 1.58 8.31 -3.79
C ASP A 156 0.61 7.30 -4.42
N ALA A 157 0.95 6.01 -4.39
CA ALA A 157 0.07 4.95 -4.87
C ALA A 157 -1.19 4.78 -3.99
N ILE A 158 -1.01 4.76 -2.67
CA ILE A 158 -2.10 4.60 -1.70
C ILE A 158 -3.10 5.77 -1.78
N ARG A 159 -2.63 7.01 -1.95
CA ARG A 159 -3.49 8.20 -2.10
C ARG A 159 -4.42 8.11 -3.31
N LYS A 160 -4.05 7.37 -4.34
CA LYS A 160 -4.84 7.16 -5.56
C LYS A 160 -5.87 6.04 -5.43
N ILE A 161 -5.88 5.30 -4.32
CA ILE A 161 -6.85 4.23 -4.07
C ILE A 161 -8.17 4.85 -3.57
N PRO A 162 -9.29 4.54 -4.21
CA PRO A 162 -10.60 5.05 -3.80
C PRO A 162 -10.95 4.70 -2.35
N GLY A 163 -11.41 5.68 -1.60
CA GLY A 163 -11.84 5.51 -0.20
C GLY A 163 -10.71 5.52 0.83
N VAL A 164 -9.43 5.56 0.39
CA VAL A 164 -8.28 5.72 1.28
C VAL A 164 -7.92 7.19 1.40
N ILE A 165 -7.81 7.67 2.62
CA ILE A 165 -7.41 9.03 2.97
C ILE A 165 -6.09 8.95 3.74
N VAL A 166 -5.06 9.63 3.23
CA VAL A 166 -3.78 9.80 3.93
C VAL A 166 -3.84 11.12 4.67
N SER A 167 -3.89 11.08 5.99
CA SER A 167 -3.89 12.32 6.78
C SER A 167 -2.54 13.05 6.68
N PRO A 168 -2.49 14.35 6.92
CA PRO A 168 -1.23 15.09 7.00
C PRO A 168 -0.25 14.55 8.03
N THR A 169 -0.76 13.96 9.11
CA THR A 169 0.01 13.31 10.16
C THR A 169 0.53 11.91 9.76
N GLY A 170 0.15 11.41 8.57
CA GLY A 170 0.59 10.12 8.05
C GLY A 170 -0.31 8.94 8.41
N ASN A 171 -1.39 9.16 9.16
CA ASN A 171 -2.36 8.12 9.43
C ASN A 171 -3.16 7.79 8.16
N LEU A 172 -3.42 6.50 7.96
CA LEU A 172 -4.22 6.00 6.86
C LEU A 172 -5.63 5.70 7.37
N ASN A 173 -6.61 6.28 6.69
CA ASN A 173 -8.02 6.06 6.97
C ASN A 173 -8.71 5.42 5.77
N LEU A 174 -9.59 4.46 6.03
CA LEU A 174 -10.45 3.84 5.04
C LEU A 174 -11.90 4.09 5.44
N ASN A 175 -12.64 4.80 4.59
CA ASN A 175 -14.03 5.15 4.85
C ASN A 175 -14.23 5.84 6.23
N GLY A 176 -13.27 6.68 6.64
CA GLY A 176 -13.31 7.43 7.90
C GLY A 176 -12.87 6.66 9.15
N LYS A 177 -12.26 5.47 9.00
CA LYS A 177 -11.70 4.68 10.10
C LYS A 177 -10.21 4.47 9.90
N ASP A 178 -9.44 4.48 10.99
CA ASP A 178 -8.02 4.14 10.96
C ASP A 178 -7.81 2.68 10.55
N VAL A 179 -6.92 2.44 9.59
CA VAL A 179 -6.65 1.09 9.06
C VAL A 179 -5.36 0.50 9.60
N ALA A 180 -5.35 -0.82 9.74
CA ALA A 180 -4.11 -1.56 10.02
C ALA A 180 -3.33 -1.78 8.72
N ILE A 181 -2.02 -1.52 8.76
CA ILE A 181 -1.12 -1.76 7.64
C ILE A 181 -0.45 -3.12 7.82
N TYR A 182 -0.54 -3.93 6.76
CA TYR A 182 0.13 -5.21 6.66
C TYR A 182 1.14 -5.17 5.53
N ILE A 183 2.28 -5.81 5.73
CA ILE A 183 3.33 -5.96 4.73
C ILE A 183 3.53 -7.45 4.53
N ASP A 184 3.29 -7.91 3.29
CA ASP A 184 3.36 -9.34 2.95
C ASP A 184 2.53 -10.23 3.89
N GLY A 185 1.35 -9.73 4.29
CA GLY A 185 0.43 -10.43 5.19
C GLY A 185 0.83 -10.42 6.67
N THR A 186 1.83 -9.65 7.07
CA THR A 186 2.25 -9.48 8.46
C THR A 186 1.86 -8.08 8.95
N PRO A 187 1.24 -7.93 10.12
CA PRO A 187 0.93 -6.62 10.67
C PRO A 187 2.20 -5.78 10.79
N SER A 188 2.14 -4.53 10.34
CA SER A 188 3.18 -3.55 10.62
C SER A 188 2.89 -2.91 11.98
N ASN A 189 3.89 -2.88 12.86
CA ASN A 189 3.78 -2.18 14.15
C ASN A 189 4.06 -0.68 14.01
N LEU A 190 4.29 -0.19 12.80
CA LEU A 190 4.51 1.23 12.51
C LEU A 190 3.20 2.00 12.56
N SER A 191 3.22 3.17 13.16
CA SER A 191 2.09 4.10 13.25
C SER A 191 2.55 5.54 13.11
N GLY A 192 1.62 6.47 12.84
CA GLY A 192 1.89 7.89 12.77
C GLY A 192 3.04 8.25 11.80
N GLN A 193 4.02 9.01 12.28
CA GLN A 193 5.14 9.48 11.46
C GLN A 193 6.06 8.36 10.96
N ASP A 194 6.27 7.31 11.75
CA ASP A 194 7.10 6.16 11.35
C ASP A 194 6.47 5.40 10.18
N LEU A 195 5.15 5.20 10.21
CA LEU A 195 4.41 4.62 9.08
C LEU A 195 4.47 5.51 7.85
N LYS A 196 4.26 6.82 8.03
CA LYS A 196 4.37 7.81 6.95
C LYS A 196 5.74 7.74 6.28
N ASN A 197 6.81 7.76 7.08
CA ASN A 197 8.18 7.66 6.59
C ASN A 197 8.40 6.36 5.82
N TYR A 198 7.88 5.24 6.34
CA TYR A 198 7.98 3.95 5.69
C TYR A 198 7.30 3.93 4.32
N ILE A 199 6.03 4.30 4.23
CA ILE A 199 5.30 4.26 2.95
C ILE A 199 5.82 5.30 1.95
N GLN A 200 6.39 6.42 2.40
CA GLN A 200 7.05 7.40 1.55
C GLN A 200 8.38 6.88 0.99
N SER A 201 9.11 6.09 1.77
CA SER A 201 10.40 5.53 1.36
C SER A 201 10.25 4.30 0.46
N LEU A 202 9.12 3.58 0.51
CA LEU A 202 8.88 2.40 -0.29
C LEU A 202 8.50 2.81 -1.72
N PRO A 203 9.30 2.47 -2.75
CA PRO A 203 8.95 2.76 -4.13
C PRO A 203 7.69 1.99 -4.53
N ALA A 204 6.75 2.65 -5.20
CA ALA A 204 5.50 2.01 -5.63
C ALA A 204 5.74 0.80 -6.55
N ASN A 205 6.76 0.87 -7.41
CA ASN A 205 7.12 -0.25 -8.30
C ASN A 205 7.76 -1.45 -7.59
N ALA A 206 8.17 -1.31 -6.32
CA ALA A 206 8.60 -2.42 -5.48
C ALA A 206 7.41 -3.28 -4.99
N VAL A 207 6.19 -2.80 -5.21
CA VAL A 207 4.96 -3.46 -4.78
C VAL A 207 4.33 -4.20 -5.96
N GLU A 208 3.88 -5.43 -5.75
CA GLU A 208 3.13 -6.21 -6.73
C GLU A 208 1.67 -5.76 -6.75
N LYS A 209 1.06 -5.71 -5.56
CA LYS A 209 -0.35 -5.37 -5.39
C LYS A 209 -0.62 -4.78 -4.00
N ILE A 210 -1.70 -4.02 -3.92
CA ILE A 210 -2.28 -3.56 -2.67
C ILE A 210 -3.63 -4.25 -2.49
N GLU A 211 -3.83 -4.93 -1.38
CA GLU A 211 -5.10 -5.54 -1.03
C GLU A 211 -5.81 -4.66 -0.01
N LEU A 212 -6.97 -4.16 -0.38
CA LEU A 212 -7.84 -3.37 0.47
C LEU A 212 -8.91 -4.27 1.07
N ILE A 213 -8.87 -4.46 2.38
CA ILE A 213 -9.73 -5.38 3.11
C ILE A 213 -10.58 -4.56 4.08
N GLU A 214 -11.75 -4.11 3.60
CA GLU A 214 -12.64 -3.22 4.36
C GLU A 214 -13.20 -3.91 5.61
N ASN A 215 -13.40 -5.21 5.55
CA ASN A 215 -13.90 -6.02 6.64
C ASN A 215 -13.05 -7.29 6.79
N PRO A 216 -11.94 -7.23 7.53
CA PRO A 216 -11.02 -8.35 7.68
C PRO A 216 -11.69 -9.57 8.29
N GLY A 217 -11.51 -10.74 7.63
CA GLY A 217 -12.01 -12.02 8.07
C GLY A 217 -11.34 -12.55 9.34
N ALA A 218 -11.69 -13.75 9.75
CA ALA A 218 -11.23 -14.37 11.01
C ALA A 218 -9.72 -14.64 11.06
N ALA A 219 -9.06 -14.77 9.89
CA ALA A 219 -7.60 -14.95 9.79
C ALA A 219 -6.78 -13.70 10.17
N TYR A 220 -7.43 -12.52 10.15
CA TYR A 220 -6.81 -11.26 10.57
C TYR A 220 -6.98 -11.01 12.06
N GLU A 221 -6.13 -10.15 12.62
CA GLU A 221 -6.22 -9.77 14.03
C GLU A 221 -7.58 -9.14 14.37
N ALA A 222 -8.07 -9.38 15.59
CA ALA A 222 -9.33 -8.80 16.03
C ALA A 222 -9.27 -7.26 16.17
N ASN A 223 -8.08 -6.69 16.35
CA ASN A 223 -7.84 -5.25 16.45
C ASN A 223 -7.83 -4.49 15.11
N THR A 224 -8.25 -5.13 14.00
CA THR A 224 -8.31 -4.51 12.66
C THR A 224 -9.66 -3.85 12.38
N ASN A 225 -10.15 -2.99 13.28
CA ASN A 225 -11.49 -2.39 13.19
C ASN A 225 -11.73 -1.51 11.95
N GLY A 226 -10.75 -0.74 11.53
CA GLY A 226 -10.85 0.14 10.36
C GLY A 226 -10.63 -0.55 9.03
N GLY A 227 -10.32 -1.85 9.03
CA GLY A 227 -9.90 -2.59 7.86
C GLY A 227 -8.39 -2.83 7.82
N VAL A 228 -7.93 -3.41 6.72
CA VAL A 228 -6.51 -3.70 6.47
C VAL A 228 -6.12 -3.21 5.07
N ILE A 229 -5.02 -2.52 4.96
CA ILE A 229 -4.30 -2.30 3.71
C ILE A 229 -3.08 -3.22 3.73
N ASN A 230 -3.10 -4.27 2.92
CA ASN A 230 -2.01 -5.23 2.83
C ASN A 230 -1.17 -4.94 1.58
N ILE A 231 0.06 -4.50 1.80
CA ILE A 231 1.03 -4.18 0.76
C ILE A 231 1.83 -5.45 0.46
N ILE A 232 1.62 -6.03 -0.71
CA ILE A 232 2.36 -7.22 -1.15
C ILE A 232 3.55 -6.77 -1.99
N THR A 233 4.74 -7.01 -1.47
CA THR A 233 5.99 -6.67 -2.17
C THR A 233 6.32 -7.70 -3.25
N ARG A 234 7.11 -7.29 -4.24
CA ARG A 234 7.49 -8.17 -5.35
C ARG A 234 8.56 -9.16 -4.91
N SER A 235 8.30 -10.45 -5.04
CA SER A 235 9.27 -11.49 -4.71
C SER A 235 9.82 -12.29 -5.91
N ASP A 236 9.13 -12.31 -7.06
CA ASP A 236 9.36 -13.35 -8.08
C ASP A 236 9.84 -12.88 -9.47
N THR A 237 10.05 -11.58 -9.70
CA THR A 237 10.24 -11.04 -11.05
C THR A 237 11.66 -10.60 -11.42
N PHE A 238 12.65 -10.86 -10.58
CA PHE A 238 14.03 -10.40 -10.85
C PHE A 238 14.84 -11.47 -11.60
N LYS A 239 15.49 -11.10 -12.72
CA LYS A 239 16.30 -12.06 -13.47
C LYS A 239 17.68 -12.28 -12.87
N SER A 240 18.39 -11.24 -12.49
CA SER A 240 19.71 -11.36 -11.88
C SER A 240 19.97 -10.27 -10.84
N PHE A 241 19.95 -9.02 -11.26
CA PHE A 241 20.17 -7.85 -10.41
C PHE A 241 19.39 -6.66 -10.95
N SER A 242 18.73 -5.94 -10.05
CA SER A 242 18.01 -4.70 -10.38
C SER A 242 17.92 -3.81 -9.15
N GLY A 243 17.66 -2.53 -9.35
CA GLY A 243 17.48 -1.61 -8.25
C GLY A 243 16.68 -0.37 -8.64
N THR A 244 16.30 0.37 -7.61
CA THR A 244 15.63 1.66 -7.71
C THR A 244 16.33 2.63 -6.76
N LEU A 245 16.73 3.76 -7.27
CA LEU A 245 17.24 4.89 -6.51
C LEU A 245 16.17 5.98 -6.51
N ASN A 246 15.81 6.48 -5.32
CA ASN A 246 14.93 7.62 -5.16
C ASN A 246 15.69 8.74 -4.46
N LEU A 247 15.61 9.94 -5.01
CA LEU A 247 16.15 11.16 -4.41
C LEU A 247 15.00 12.17 -4.36
N ASN A 248 14.52 12.47 -3.15
CA ASN A 248 13.46 13.43 -2.96
C ASN A 248 13.98 14.60 -2.14
N TYR A 249 13.75 15.79 -2.63
CA TYR A 249 14.03 17.06 -1.97
C TYR A 249 12.76 17.87 -1.88
N GLY A 250 12.43 18.32 -0.68
CA GLY A 250 11.30 19.20 -0.42
C GLY A 250 11.76 20.53 0.20
N THR A 251 11.07 21.58 -0.10
CA THR A 251 11.31 22.90 0.48
C THR A 251 9.99 23.62 0.75
N SER A 252 9.89 24.21 1.92
CA SER A 252 8.85 25.13 2.38
C SER A 252 9.54 26.26 3.13
N ASN A 253 9.16 26.50 4.37
CA ASN A 253 9.96 27.30 5.29
C ASN A 253 11.28 26.59 5.65
N ASN A 254 11.28 25.25 5.56
CA ASN A 254 12.41 24.39 5.92
C ASN A 254 12.67 23.34 4.84
N ASN A 255 13.88 22.76 4.88
CA ASN A 255 14.30 21.74 3.91
C ASN A 255 13.93 20.32 4.39
N LYS A 256 13.64 19.47 3.41
CA LYS A 256 13.25 18.07 3.62
C LYS A 256 14.00 17.18 2.63
N TYR A 257 14.58 16.07 3.11
CA TYR A 257 15.39 15.15 2.30
C TYR A 257 14.92 13.71 2.52
N SER A 258 14.75 12.95 1.45
CA SER A 258 14.36 11.54 1.54
C SER A 258 15.04 10.69 0.46
N PRO A 259 16.37 10.46 0.54
CA PRO A 259 17.06 9.53 -0.34
C PRO A 259 16.78 8.08 0.09
N SER A 260 16.58 7.19 -0.88
CA SER A 260 16.43 5.76 -0.63
C SER A 260 16.93 4.92 -1.81
N ILE A 261 17.39 3.70 -1.51
CA ILE A 261 17.79 2.73 -2.51
C ILE A 261 17.16 1.37 -2.19
N MET A 262 16.67 0.71 -3.22
CA MET A 262 16.21 -0.67 -3.18
C MET A 262 17.05 -1.48 -4.18
N LEU A 263 17.63 -2.58 -3.70
CA LEU A 263 18.39 -3.54 -4.49
C LEU A 263 17.70 -4.89 -4.44
N ASN A 264 17.64 -5.57 -5.56
CA ASN A 264 17.05 -6.90 -5.68
C ASN A 264 17.98 -7.82 -6.43
N GLY A 265 18.06 -9.05 -6.00
CA GLY A 265 18.85 -10.05 -6.70
C GLY A 265 18.26 -11.44 -6.59
N ARG A 266 18.55 -12.27 -7.61
CA ARG A 266 18.14 -13.68 -7.63
C ARG A 266 19.30 -14.55 -8.10
N LYS A 267 19.54 -15.62 -7.34
CA LYS A 267 20.51 -16.64 -7.73
C LYS A 267 19.96 -18.02 -7.36
N LYS A 268 19.63 -18.84 -8.38
CA LYS A 268 19.09 -20.20 -8.20
C LYS A 268 17.86 -20.24 -7.26
N THR A 269 18.08 -20.67 -6.02
CA THR A 269 17.04 -20.88 -4.99
C THR A 269 16.92 -19.70 -4.01
N ILE A 270 17.74 -18.67 -4.16
CA ILE A 270 17.77 -17.53 -3.25
C ILE A 270 17.31 -16.28 -4.01
N ASN A 271 16.27 -15.62 -3.51
CA ASN A 271 15.89 -14.26 -3.89
C ASN A 271 16.17 -13.37 -2.69
N TRP A 272 16.80 -12.22 -2.92
CA TRP A 272 17.05 -11.26 -1.86
C TRP A 272 16.65 -9.86 -2.29
N GLN A 273 16.25 -9.07 -1.33
CA GLN A 273 15.96 -7.66 -1.46
C GLN A 273 16.64 -6.91 -0.32
N LEU A 274 17.26 -5.81 -0.64
CA LEU A 274 17.79 -4.87 0.34
C LEU A 274 17.13 -3.51 0.10
N GLN A 275 16.55 -2.94 1.13
CA GLN A 275 15.97 -1.62 1.09
C GLN A 275 16.57 -0.79 2.22
N THR A 276 17.06 0.39 1.91
CA THR A 276 17.60 1.32 2.89
C THR A 276 17.36 2.75 2.45
N GLY A 277 17.20 3.64 3.40
CA GLY A 277 17.02 5.06 3.15
C GLY A 277 17.08 5.88 4.43
N TYR A 278 17.13 7.16 4.21
CA TYR A 278 17.16 8.17 5.24
C TYR A 278 16.12 9.24 4.94
N ASN A 279 15.39 9.67 5.96
CA ASN A 279 14.44 10.78 5.84
C ASN A 279 14.80 11.82 6.88
N SER A 280 14.91 13.08 6.47
CA SER A 280 15.12 14.22 7.36
C SER A 280 14.17 15.32 6.96
N GLN A 281 13.32 15.74 7.88
CA GLN A 281 12.30 16.76 7.66
C GLN A 281 12.28 17.72 8.82
N GLU A 282 12.50 18.99 8.55
CA GLU A 282 12.23 20.06 9.50
C GLU A 282 10.88 20.69 9.15
N VAL A 283 10.01 20.83 10.17
CA VAL A 283 8.66 21.36 10.05
C VAL A 283 8.49 22.50 11.04
N THR A 284 7.90 23.61 10.59
CA THR A 284 7.48 24.69 11.48
C THR A 284 5.99 24.53 11.79
N ASP A 285 5.66 24.51 13.06
CA ASP A 285 4.33 24.26 13.59
C ASP A 285 3.82 25.49 14.37
N TYR A 286 2.71 26.06 13.91
CA TYR A 286 2.06 27.21 14.54
C TYR A 286 0.84 26.73 15.31
N ASN A 287 0.93 26.78 16.65
CA ASN A 287 -0.09 26.26 17.55
C ASN A 287 -0.71 27.39 18.37
N THR A 288 -2.04 27.45 18.40
CA THR A 288 -2.79 28.30 19.32
C THR A 288 -3.73 27.44 20.15
N VAL A 289 -3.72 27.62 21.46
CA VAL A 289 -4.62 26.92 22.39
C VAL A 289 -5.32 27.93 23.26
N ASP A 290 -6.63 28.06 23.09
CA ASP A 290 -7.48 28.92 23.89
C ASP A 290 -8.33 28.06 24.83
N ARG A 291 -8.25 28.32 26.13
CA ARG A 291 -9.06 27.65 27.14
C ARG A 291 -9.94 28.66 27.85
N THR A 292 -11.20 28.35 28.01
CA THR A 292 -12.14 29.12 28.81
C THR A 292 -12.51 28.28 30.02
N PHE A 293 -12.05 28.73 31.19
CA PHE A 293 -12.35 28.09 32.49
C PHE A 293 -13.67 28.60 33.02
N THR A 294 -14.72 27.76 32.99
CA THR A 294 -16.10 28.12 33.30
C THR A 294 -16.45 27.98 34.79
N SER A 295 -15.53 27.47 35.60
CA SER A 295 -15.69 27.39 37.08
C SER A 295 -15.35 28.69 37.80
N PHE A 296 -14.82 29.68 37.10
CA PHE A 296 -14.54 31.03 37.63
C PHE A 296 -15.69 32.00 37.31
N THR A 297 -15.84 33.06 38.14
CA THR A 297 -16.80 34.10 37.89
C THR A 297 -16.10 35.47 38.08
N PRO A 298 -15.87 36.24 37.01
CA PRO A 298 -16.13 35.89 35.61
C PRO A 298 -15.25 34.73 35.09
N ASN A 299 -15.64 34.11 33.95
CA ASN A 299 -14.84 33.07 33.32
C ASN A 299 -13.42 33.57 33.03
N VAL A 300 -12.42 32.70 33.26
CA VAL A 300 -11.01 33.00 32.97
C VAL A 300 -10.68 32.49 31.57
N LEU A 301 -10.14 33.39 30.73
CA LEU A 301 -9.58 33.02 29.44
C LEU A 301 -8.07 32.79 29.57
N PHE A 302 -7.60 31.73 29.01
CA PHE A 302 -6.20 31.31 28.98
C PHE A 302 -5.79 31.09 27.52
N ASN A 303 -4.97 32.01 27.00
CA ASN A 303 -4.52 31.97 25.61
C ASN A 303 -3.05 31.57 25.56
N GLN A 304 -2.73 30.60 24.70
CA GLN A 304 -1.37 30.14 24.48
C GLN A 304 -1.07 30.14 22.97
N ASP A 305 -0.04 30.88 22.60
CA ASP A 305 0.50 30.93 21.24
C ASP A 305 1.90 30.36 21.21
N GLY A 306 2.15 29.41 20.33
CA GLY A 306 3.43 28.76 20.16
C GLY A 306 3.84 28.59 18.70
N THR A 307 5.14 28.75 18.44
CA THR A 307 5.73 28.42 17.15
C THR A 307 6.79 27.36 17.31
N GLY A 308 6.44 26.12 17.01
CA GLY A 308 7.35 24.98 17.14
C GLY A 308 8.23 24.78 15.90
N LYS A 309 9.45 24.29 16.14
CA LYS A 309 10.31 23.72 15.10
C LYS A 309 10.54 22.26 15.44
N GLU A 310 10.13 21.39 14.54
CA GLU A 310 10.25 19.95 14.69
C GLU A 310 11.20 19.39 13.64
N LEU A 311 12.30 18.77 14.07
CA LEU A 311 13.23 18.06 13.22
C LEU A 311 12.99 16.56 13.37
N ASN A 312 12.56 15.90 12.31
CA ASN A 312 12.33 14.47 12.24
C ASN A 312 13.40 13.81 11.39
N ASN A 313 14.18 12.90 11.97
CA ASN A 313 15.16 12.07 11.28
C ASN A 313 14.77 10.60 11.38
N ASN A 314 14.89 9.86 10.29
CA ASN A 314 14.60 8.44 10.29
C ASN A 314 15.54 7.71 9.33
N PHE A 315 16.25 6.71 9.84
CA PHE A 315 17.03 5.77 9.07
C PHE A 315 16.37 4.39 9.12
N TYR A 316 16.26 3.72 7.98
CA TYR A 316 15.79 2.35 7.94
C TYR A 316 16.70 1.47 7.09
N PHE A 317 16.77 0.18 7.50
CA PHE A 317 17.51 -0.87 6.82
C PHE A 317 16.71 -2.17 6.86
N ARG A 318 16.38 -2.73 5.68
CA ARG A 318 15.45 -3.85 5.53
C ARG A 318 15.97 -4.87 4.53
N PRO A 319 16.81 -5.80 4.95
CA PRO A 319 17.14 -6.98 4.17
C PRO A 319 16.01 -8.01 4.24
N MET A 320 15.67 -8.59 3.10
CA MET A 320 14.78 -9.74 2.97
C MET A 320 15.48 -10.82 2.17
N VAL A 321 15.36 -12.07 2.61
CA VAL A 321 15.85 -13.23 1.87
C VAL A 321 14.76 -14.27 1.80
N ASN A 322 14.47 -14.74 0.58
CA ASN A 322 13.53 -15.81 0.31
C ASN A 322 14.31 -17.01 -0.21
N PHE A 323 14.37 -18.06 0.60
CA PHE A 323 14.99 -19.34 0.29
C PHE A 323 13.93 -20.29 -0.27
N ARG A 324 14.06 -20.68 -1.54
CA ARG A 324 13.27 -21.76 -2.10
C ARG A 324 13.92 -23.10 -1.67
N ILE A 325 13.33 -23.77 -0.66
CA ILE A 325 13.83 -25.04 -0.13
C ILE A 325 13.62 -26.13 -1.17
N ASN A 326 12.43 -26.18 -1.77
CA ASN A 326 12.06 -27.07 -2.87
C ASN A 326 10.94 -26.41 -3.71
N GLU A 327 10.31 -27.17 -4.63
CA GLU A 327 9.24 -26.64 -5.51
C GLU A 327 7.96 -26.28 -4.76
N THR A 328 7.74 -26.85 -3.59
CA THR A 328 6.53 -26.65 -2.79
C THR A 328 6.74 -25.76 -1.57
N SER A 329 8.00 -25.55 -1.16
CA SER A 329 8.32 -24.92 0.14
C SER A 329 9.32 -23.78 0.01
N ASN A 330 9.04 -22.69 0.69
CA ASN A 330 9.93 -21.55 0.81
C ASN A 330 10.00 -21.03 2.25
N LEU A 331 11.15 -20.46 2.60
CA LEU A 331 11.39 -19.76 3.85
C LEU A 331 11.76 -18.30 3.53
N ILE A 332 10.99 -17.37 4.07
CA ILE A 332 11.25 -15.94 3.96
C ILE A 332 11.75 -15.45 5.31
N VAL A 333 12.85 -14.74 5.31
CA VAL A 333 13.42 -14.08 6.48
C VAL A 333 13.49 -12.58 6.17
N ASN A 334 12.79 -11.78 6.96
CA ASN A 334 12.81 -10.32 6.89
C ASN A 334 13.37 -9.78 8.20
N TYR A 335 14.30 -8.85 8.10
CA TYR A 335 14.72 -8.04 9.22
C TYR A 335 14.43 -6.57 8.91
N ASN A 336 13.84 -5.87 9.87
CA ASN A 336 13.57 -4.45 9.77
C ASN A 336 14.27 -3.73 10.91
N LEU A 337 15.15 -2.79 10.56
CA LEU A 337 15.72 -1.82 11.47
C LEU A 337 15.14 -0.45 11.15
N ASN A 338 14.66 0.24 12.16
CA ASN A 338 14.20 1.62 12.04
C ASN A 338 14.76 2.43 13.23
N ILE A 339 15.61 3.42 12.93
CA ILE A 339 16.17 4.33 13.92
C ILE A 339 15.60 5.71 13.64
N ALA A 340 14.79 6.21 14.56
CA ALA A 340 14.13 7.51 14.42
C ALA A 340 14.53 8.46 15.54
N GLY A 341 14.78 9.71 15.18
CA GLY A 341 15.00 10.82 16.10
C GLY A 341 14.02 11.95 15.80
N ASN A 342 13.39 12.47 16.84
CA ASN A 342 12.55 13.65 16.77
C ASN A 342 13.06 14.68 17.77
N ARG A 343 13.15 15.92 17.34
CA ARG A 343 13.48 17.06 18.21
C ARG A 343 12.48 18.20 17.94
N LEU A 344 11.68 18.51 18.93
CA LEU A 344 10.75 19.61 18.93
C LEU A 344 11.24 20.72 19.85
N ILE A 345 11.21 21.96 19.40
CA ILE A 345 11.47 23.16 20.21
C ILE A 345 10.32 24.13 19.96
N THR A 346 9.57 24.44 21.01
CA THR A 346 8.39 25.33 20.92
C THR A 346 8.52 26.45 21.95
N PRO A 347 8.95 27.65 21.56
CA PRO A 347 8.68 28.84 22.35
C PRO A 347 7.18 29.13 22.32
N ALA A 348 6.60 29.40 23.48
CA ALA A 348 5.21 29.75 23.63
C ALA A 348 5.04 30.94 24.57
N THR A 349 4.04 31.75 24.31
CA THR A 349 3.58 32.83 25.18
C THR A 349 2.21 32.49 25.74
N VAL A 350 2.00 32.71 27.01
CA VAL A 350 0.73 32.49 27.68
C VAL A 350 0.25 33.79 28.33
N HIS A 351 -1.05 34.04 28.14
CA HIS A 351 -1.74 35.17 28.72
C HIS A 351 -3.09 34.75 29.32
N THR A 352 -3.45 35.33 30.48
CA THR A 352 -4.77 35.09 31.06
C THR A 352 -5.53 36.42 31.20
N ASP A 353 -6.81 36.40 30.75
CA ASP A 353 -7.73 37.49 30.96
C ASP A 353 -8.71 37.19 32.11
N SER A 354 -9.24 38.23 32.73
CA SER A 354 -10.23 38.15 33.81
C SER A 354 -9.74 37.51 35.11
N LEU A 355 -8.40 37.33 35.23
CA LEU A 355 -7.77 36.91 36.48
C LEU A 355 -7.02 38.08 37.11
N THR A 356 -7.10 38.23 38.47
CA THR A 356 -6.41 39.32 39.17
C THR A 356 -5.55 38.74 40.29
N PRO A 357 -4.19 38.83 40.22
CA PRO A 357 -3.42 39.34 39.07
C PRO A 357 -3.43 38.46 37.84
N ALA A 358 -3.36 39.07 36.65
CA ALA A 358 -3.22 38.32 35.42
C ALA A 358 -1.95 37.49 35.42
N ILE A 359 -2.04 36.27 34.84
CA ILE A 359 -0.89 35.35 34.70
C ILE A 359 -0.34 35.53 33.31
N ASN A 360 0.89 36.02 33.19
CA ASN A 360 1.60 36.14 31.93
C ASN A 360 2.95 35.48 32.08
N TYR A 361 3.29 34.57 31.12
CA TYR A 361 4.59 33.93 31.11
C TYR A 361 5.02 33.51 29.70
N THR A 362 6.31 33.28 29.54
CA THR A 362 6.86 32.62 28.37
C THR A 362 7.32 31.23 28.77
N ASN A 363 7.10 30.25 27.90
CA ASN A 363 7.57 28.89 28.06
C ASN A 363 8.41 28.48 26.87
N LEU A 364 9.60 27.97 27.10
CA LEU A 364 10.41 27.29 26.08
C LEU A 364 10.33 25.80 26.32
N TYR A 365 9.48 25.13 25.57
CA TYR A 365 9.37 23.68 25.58
C TYR A 365 10.33 23.05 24.57
N SER A 366 11.07 22.04 24.98
CA SER A 366 11.90 21.23 24.09
C SER A 366 11.67 19.75 24.39
N ASN A 367 11.41 18.98 23.36
CA ASN A 367 11.27 17.52 23.46
C ASN A 367 12.21 16.84 22.47
N GLN A 368 12.95 15.85 22.92
CA GLN A 368 13.81 15.01 22.12
C GLN A 368 13.45 13.55 22.34
N ASN A 369 13.10 12.86 21.27
CA ASN A 369 12.79 11.43 21.27
C ASN A 369 13.78 10.71 20.37
N ASN A 370 14.30 9.58 20.83
CA ASN A 370 15.08 8.64 20.01
C ASN A 370 14.41 7.27 20.12
N ASN A 371 14.11 6.67 18.99
CA ASN A 371 13.41 5.40 18.92
C ASN A 371 14.22 4.42 18.07
N ASP A 372 14.50 3.25 18.60
CA ASP A 372 15.14 2.14 17.90
C ASP A 372 14.15 0.98 17.82
N ASN A 373 13.83 0.54 16.62
CA ASN A 373 12.92 -0.59 16.37
C ASN A 373 13.61 -1.67 15.55
N HIS A 374 13.69 -2.86 16.12
CA HIS A 374 14.24 -4.07 15.51
C HIS A 374 13.12 -5.09 15.34
N GLU A 375 12.89 -5.57 14.13
CA GLU A 375 11.89 -6.60 13.88
C GLU A 375 12.51 -7.74 13.06
N LEU A 376 12.27 -8.98 13.47
CA LEU A 376 12.62 -10.19 12.74
C LEU A 376 11.35 -10.98 12.44
N VAL A 377 11.11 -11.24 11.17
CA VAL A 377 9.99 -12.06 10.70
C VAL A 377 10.54 -13.27 9.96
N MET A 378 10.17 -14.45 10.38
CA MET A 378 10.46 -15.71 9.69
C MET A 378 9.16 -16.36 9.26
N LYS A 379 9.01 -16.62 7.96
CA LYS A 379 7.79 -17.18 7.39
C LYS A 379 8.13 -18.41 6.54
N TYR A 380 7.71 -19.55 7.03
CA TYR A 380 7.77 -20.80 6.29
C TYR A 380 6.43 -21.11 5.64
N LYS A 381 6.40 -21.26 4.33
CA LYS A 381 5.20 -21.65 3.58
C LYS A 381 5.47 -22.90 2.77
N THR A 382 4.55 -23.88 2.86
CA THR A 382 4.63 -25.11 2.08
C THR A 382 3.27 -25.49 1.51
N ARG A 383 3.28 -26.00 0.28
CA ARG A 383 2.13 -26.64 -0.34
C ARG A 383 2.12 -28.11 0.06
N LEU A 384 0.99 -28.57 0.63
CA LEU A 384 0.85 -29.91 1.20
C LEU A 384 0.40 -30.94 0.15
N ASP A 385 -0.31 -30.49 -0.89
CA ASP A 385 -0.79 -31.35 -1.97
C ASP A 385 -0.86 -30.63 -3.31
N THR A 386 -1.28 -31.32 -4.36
CA THR A 386 -1.49 -30.79 -5.70
C THR A 386 -2.79 -30.00 -5.85
N LEU A 387 -3.73 -30.11 -4.91
CA LEU A 387 -5.01 -29.41 -4.89
C LEU A 387 -4.89 -28.00 -4.33
N GLY A 388 -3.70 -27.63 -3.86
CA GLY A 388 -3.40 -26.28 -3.38
C GLY A 388 -3.57 -26.08 -1.87
N LYS A 389 -3.65 -27.16 -1.08
CA LYS A 389 -3.59 -27.04 0.38
C LYS A 389 -2.25 -26.49 0.80
N THR A 390 -2.25 -25.48 1.67
CA THR A 390 -1.04 -24.82 2.14
C THR A 390 -0.99 -24.75 3.65
N LEU A 391 0.22 -24.85 4.18
CA LEU A 391 0.56 -24.51 5.57
C LEU A 391 1.52 -23.32 5.54
N GLN A 392 1.24 -22.31 6.33
CA GLN A 392 2.17 -21.22 6.62
C GLN A 392 2.41 -21.16 8.12
N VAL A 393 3.67 -21.06 8.53
CA VAL A 393 4.08 -20.79 9.90
C VAL A 393 4.86 -19.48 9.91
N THR A 394 4.48 -18.57 10.80
CA THR A 394 5.10 -17.26 10.94
C THR A 394 5.60 -17.08 12.37
N GLY A 395 6.89 -16.89 12.53
CA GLY A 395 7.54 -16.43 13.76
C GLY A 395 7.87 -14.95 13.65
N TYR A 396 7.61 -14.19 14.68
CA TYR A 396 7.87 -12.76 14.77
C TYR A 396 8.53 -12.45 16.12
N TYR A 397 9.52 -11.58 16.08
CA TYR A 397 10.15 -11.03 17.27
C TYR A 397 10.49 -9.56 17.04
N SER A 398 10.15 -8.68 17.98
CA SER A 398 10.56 -7.28 17.92
C SER A 398 11.01 -6.75 19.26
N ILE A 399 11.93 -5.80 19.18
CA ILE A 399 12.37 -4.95 20.29
C ILE A 399 12.17 -3.50 19.84
N TYR A 400 11.50 -2.73 20.67
CA TYR A 400 11.32 -1.30 20.48
C TYR A 400 11.79 -0.58 21.75
N ASP A 401 12.80 0.27 21.59
CA ASP A 401 13.36 1.12 22.62
C ASP A 401 13.07 2.57 22.30
N LYS A 402 12.53 3.32 23.25
CA LYS A 402 12.30 4.75 23.14
C LYS A 402 12.87 5.48 24.33
N ASN A 403 13.73 6.44 24.04
CA ASN A 403 14.27 7.38 25.01
C ASN A 403 13.74 8.78 24.70
N ALA A 404 12.96 9.35 25.60
CA ALA A 404 12.40 10.69 25.45
C ALA A 404 12.86 11.59 26.57
N GLN A 405 13.22 12.83 26.22
CA GLN A 405 13.54 13.88 27.17
C GLN A 405 12.76 15.14 26.84
N GLY A 406 11.84 15.51 27.71
CA GLY A 406 11.13 16.79 27.71
C GLY A 406 11.79 17.78 28.64
N LYS A 407 11.96 19.02 28.20
CA LYS A 407 12.44 20.15 29.03
C LYS A 407 11.50 21.30 28.85
N SER A 408 11.14 21.98 29.95
CA SER A 408 10.37 23.20 29.92
C SER A 408 11.10 24.25 30.79
N LEU A 409 11.28 25.43 30.19
CA LEU A 409 11.78 26.61 30.88
C LEU A 409 10.68 27.66 30.84
N LEU A 410 10.05 27.87 31.97
CA LEU A 410 8.97 28.84 32.15
C LEU A 410 9.54 30.08 32.87
N ASN A 411 9.30 31.26 32.28
CA ASN A 411 9.66 32.54 32.85
C ASN A 411 8.41 33.35 33.16
N GLN A 412 8.15 33.59 34.45
CA GLN A 412 7.03 34.37 34.94
C GLN A 412 7.53 35.37 35.95
N ASN A 413 7.33 36.68 35.71
CA ASN A 413 7.68 37.75 36.65
C ASN A 413 9.10 37.64 37.22
N SER A 414 10.08 37.42 36.37
CA SER A 414 11.50 37.19 36.74
C SER A 414 11.78 35.90 37.53
N THR A 415 10.82 35.03 37.71
CA THR A 415 11.00 33.70 38.28
C THR A 415 11.11 32.67 37.18
N ASN A 416 12.19 31.90 37.17
CA ASN A 416 12.38 30.81 36.20
C ASN A 416 12.05 29.48 36.85
N LEU A 417 11.11 28.74 36.28
CA LEU A 417 10.78 27.39 36.64
C LEU A 417 11.34 26.45 35.56
N TYR A 418 12.13 25.49 35.94
CA TYR A 418 12.75 24.52 35.04
C TYR A 418 12.25 23.11 35.36
N SER A 419 11.74 22.42 34.36
CA SER A 419 11.34 21.02 34.49
C SER A 419 12.05 20.14 33.47
N ILE A 420 12.38 18.91 33.88
CA ILE A 420 12.90 17.85 33.04
C ILE A 420 12.06 16.60 33.26
N ASN A 421 11.63 16.01 32.15
CA ASN A 421 10.98 14.70 32.11
C ASN A 421 11.81 13.76 31.25
N ASN A 422 12.26 12.62 31.81
CA ASN A 422 12.94 11.56 31.07
C ASN A 422 12.04 10.32 31.07
N LEU A 423 11.85 9.72 29.91
CA LEU A 423 11.04 8.53 29.67
C LEU A 423 11.89 7.48 28.96
N ASN A 424 11.92 6.26 29.50
CA ASN A 424 12.64 5.14 28.91
C ASN A 424 11.67 3.96 28.77
N LEU A 425 11.08 3.84 27.57
CA LEU A 425 10.17 2.75 27.20
C LEU A 425 10.92 1.65 26.48
N ASN A 426 10.80 0.43 26.97
CA ASN A 426 11.23 -0.79 26.29
C ASN A 426 10.01 -1.67 26.05
N LEU A 427 9.85 -2.17 24.82
CA LEU A 427 8.78 -3.07 24.47
C LEU A 427 9.33 -4.25 23.67
N THR A 428 9.04 -5.46 24.12
CA THR A 428 9.34 -6.69 23.38
C THR A 428 8.05 -7.39 22.98
N ASN A 429 8.00 -7.87 21.76
CA ASN A 429 6.85 -8.63 21.23
C ASN A 429 7.34 -9.89 20.53
N PHE A 430 6.77 -11.03 20.91
CA PHE A 430 7.00 -12.32 20.28
C PHE A 430 5.68 -12.95 19.88
N TYR A 431 5.55 -13.45 18.65
CA TYR A 431 4.44 -14.33 18.32
C TYR A 431 4.84 -15.50 17.43
N LEU A 432 4.09 -16.57 17.56
CA LEU A 432 4.08 -17.70 16.66
C LEU A 432 2.66 -17.90 16.12
N LYS A 433 2.52 -17.91 14.79
CA LYS A 433 1.24 -18.09 14.10
C LYS A 433 1.35 -19.24 13.10
N TYR A 434 0.30 -20.04 12.98
CA TYR A 434 0.15 -21.01 11.91
C TYR A 434 -1.19 -20.78 11.18
N ASP A 435 -1.16 -20.94 9.86
CA ASP A 435 -2.30 -20.76 8.97
C ASP A 435 -2.39 -21.96 8.03
N PHE A 436 -3.54 -22.61 7.96
CA PHE A 436 -3.89 -23.62 6.98
C PHE A 436 -4.90 -23.07 6.00
N GLU A 437 -4.61 -23.14 4.71
CA GLU A 437 -5.56 -22.95 3.64
C GLU A 437 -5.89 -24.29 3.04
N LEU A 438 -7.13 -24.71 3.16
CA LEU A 438 -7.60 -26.04 2.79
C LEU A 438 -8.70 -25.91 1.71
N PRO A 439 -8.33 -25.76 0.43
CA PRO A 439 -9.30 -25.80 -0.66
C PRO A 439 -9.83 -27.23 -0.84
N PHE A 440 -11.16 -27.36 -0.88
CA PHE A 440 -11.89 -28.54 -1.25
C PHE A 440 -12.66 -28.30 -2.55
N LYS A 441 -13.19 -29.34 -3.19
CA LYS A 441 -13.89 -29.22 -4.47
C LYS A 441 -15.01 -28.18 -4.47
N ASN A 442 -15.77 -28.07 -3.37
CA ASN A 442 -16.97 -27.24 -3.30
C ASN A 442 -16.88 -26.07 -2.30
N PHE A 443 -15.81 -25.98 -1.52
CA PHE A 443 -15.60 -24.95 -0.50
C PHE A 443 -14.13 -24.83 -0.15
N GLN A 444 -13.74 -23.77 0.53
CA GLN A 444 -12.43 -23.58 1.13
C GLN A 444 -12.58 -23.38 2.64
N LEU A 445 -11.76 -24.06 3.42
CA LEU A 445 -11.63 -23.84 4.86
C LEU A 445 -10.26 -23.24 5.13
N ASN A 446 -10.25 -22.09 5.80
CA ASN A 446 -9.02 -21.49 6.34
C ASN A 446 -9.08 -21.62 7.86
N THR A 447 -8.03 -22.10 8.49
CA THR A 447 -7.98 -22.25 9.95
C THR A 447 -6.57 -22.01 10.44
N GLY A 448 -6.43 -21.61 11.69
CA GLY A 448 -5.12 -21.35 12.27
C GLY A 448 -5.19 -20.92 13.71
N GLY A 449 -4.03 -20.64 14.26
CA GLY A 449 -3.88 -20.15 15.61
C GLY A 449 -2.67 -19.25 15.77
N LYS A 450 -2.70 -18.45 16.83
CA LYS A 450 -1.63 -17.53 17.20
C LYS A 450 -1.41 -17.55 18.70
N PHE A 451 -0.17 -17.65 19.09
CA PHE A 451 0.31 -17.33 20.43
C PHE A 451 1.06 -15.99 20.34
N ASN A 452 0.73 -15.04 21.17
CA ASN A 452 1.38 -13.73 21.22
C ASN A 452 1.74 -13.37 22.67
N ARG A 453 2.95 -12.87 22.88
CA ARG A 453 3.40 -12.35 24.17
C ARG A 453 4.05 -10.98 24.00
N VAL A 454 3.59 -9.99 24.75
CA VAL A 454 4.17 -8.64 24.81
C VAL A 454 4.59 -8.34 26.22
N ASN A 455 5.77 -7.77 26.37
CA ASN A 455 6.22 -7.18 27.63
C ASN A 455 6.62 -5.73 27.33
N ALA A 456 6.05 -4.79 28.07
CA ALA A 456 6.37 -3.38 28.00
C ALA A 456 6.81 -2.91 29.39
N GLY A 457 7.87 -2.15 29.44
CA GLY A 457 8.37 -1.51 30.65
C GLY A 457 8.71 -0.07 30.37
N ASP A 458 8.33 0.84 31.24
CA ASP A 458 8.67 2.24 31.16
C ASP A 458 9.10 2.80 32.48
N VAL A 459 10.16 3.58 32.47
CA VAL A 459 10.71 4.28 33.65
C VAL A 459 10.64 5.78 33.36
N GLY A 460 9.71 6.45 34.01
CA GLY A 460 9.57 7.90 33.98
C GLY A 460 10.28 8.56 35.15
N LYS A 461 11.09 9.57 34.87
CA LYS A 461 11.76 10.40 35.91
C LYS A 461 11.40 11.86 35.67
N TYR A 462 10.77 12.45 36.66
CA TYR A 462 10.33 13.83 36.61
C TYR A 462 11.06 14.66 37.65
N ASN A 463 11.60 15.81 37.27
CA ASN A 463 12.29 16.77 38.12
C ASN A 463 11.78 18.19 37.86
N LEU A 464 11.40 18.89 38.93
CA LEU A 464 10.93 20.26 38.88
C LEU A 464 11.86 21.11 39.80
N ASN A 465 12.57 22.05 39.21
CA ASN A 465 13.45 22.99 39.93
C ASN A 465 12.99 24.44 39.77
N ASN A 466 12.97 25.18 40.88
CA ASN A 466 12.80 26.61 40.86
C ASN A 466 14.15 27.29 40.71
N ALA A 467 14.45 27.89 39.55
CA ALA A 467 15.74 28.49 39.22
C ALA A 467 16.00 29.85 39.95
N SER A 468 15.00 30.42 40.63
CA SER A 468 15.17 31.69 41.37
C SER A 468 15.57 31.55 42.82
N SER A 469 15.61 30.33 43.37
CA SER A 469 16.17 30.15 44.72
C SER A 469 17.69 30.08 44.65
N SER A 470 18.36 31.13 45.07
CA SER A 470 19.83 31.17 45.30
C SER A 470 20.34 30.21 46.37
N ILE A 471 19.53 29.28 46.79
CA ILE A 471 19.82 28.24 47.74
C ILE A 471 19.73 26.89 47.01
N PHE A 472 20.86 26.39 46.59
CA PHE A 472 21.04 25.06 45.98
C PHE A 472 20.65 23.85 46.88
N ASN A 473 19.86 24.08 47.95
CA ASN A 473 19.49 23.09 48.96
C ASN A 473 17.99 22.80 49.02
N THR A 474 17.16 23.24 48.10
CA THR A 474 15.78 22.74 48.01
C THR A 474 15.78 21.30 47.49
N PRO A 475 15.06 20.37 48.15
CA PRO A 475 15.01 18.99 47.72
C PRO A 475 14.47 18.94 46.28
N VAL A 476 15.27 18.36 45.40
CA VAL A 476 14.84 17.99 44.07
C VAL A 476 13.78 16.94 44.25
N TYR A 477 12.53 17.26 44.00
CA TYR A 477 11.45 16.27 43.97
C TYR A 477 11.67 15.39 42.73
N LEU A 478 12.43 14.30 42.93
CA LEU A 478 12.58 13.24 41.96
C LEU A 478 11.38 12.30 42.12
N ASN A 479 10.36 12.45 41.32
CA ASN A 479 9.34 11.42 41.20
C ASN A 479 9.78 10.44 40.11
N GLN A 480 10.08 9.20 40.51
CA GLN A 480 10.25 8.09 39.60
C GLN A 480 8.97 7.26 39.61
N LEU A 481 8.51 6.87 38.44
CA LEU A 481 7.40 5.94 38.28
C LEU A 481 7.83 4.84 37.32
N ASP A 482 7.81 3.61 37.83
CA ASP A 482 8.08 2.41 37.04
C ASP A 482 6.76 1.78 36.62
N PHE A 483 6.53 1.71 35.34
CA PHE A 483 5.36 1.09 34.75
C PHE A 483 5.75 -0.20 34.02
N THR A 484 5.00 -1.27 34.25
CA THR A 484 5.14 -2.53 33.50
C THR A 484 3.80 -3.02 33.04
N TYR A 485 3.77 -3.57 31.80
CA TYR A 485 2.61 -4.20 31.22
C TYR A 485 3.04 -5.48 30.52
N ASN A 486 2.43 -6.59 30.89
CA ASN A 486 2.67 -7.90 30.31
C ASN A 486 1.36 -8.47 29.79
N GLU A 487 1.36 -8.96 28.56
CA GLU A 487 0.18 -9.64 28.00
C GLU A 487 0.54 -10.94 27.29
N THR A 488 -0.37 -11.88 27.37
CA THR A 488 -0.34 -13.11 26.58
C THR A 488 -1.70 -13.28 25.92
N ASN A 489 -1.72 -13.42 24.59
CA ASN A 489 -2.93 -13.60 23.81
C ASN A 489 -2.86 -14.94 23.05
N LEU A 490 -3.85 -15.81 23.31
CA LEU A 490 -4.08 -17.04 22.59
C LEU A 490 -5.26 -16.86 21.64
N ALA A 491 -5.05 -17.12 20.36
CA ALA A 491 -6.10 -16.98 19.36
C ALA A 491 -6.22 -18.24 18.50
N LEU A 492 -7.45 -18.63 18.22
CA LEU A 492 -7.82 -19.67 17.27
C LEU A 492 -8.86 -19.12 16.31
N TYR A 493 -8.81 -19.52 15.04
CA TYR A 493 -9.81 -19.12 14.07
C TYR A 493 -10.16 -20.21 13.07
N ALA A 494 -11.37 -20.12 12.52
CA ALA A 494 -11.82 -20.89 11.38
C ALA A 494 -12.68 -19.99 10.47
N GLU A 495 -12.47 -20.09 9.16
CA GLU A 495 -13.17 -19.33 8.13
C GLU A 495 -13.55 -20.25 6.99
N PHE A 496 -14.83 -20.29 6.67
CA PHE A 496 -15.43 -21.09 5.63
C PHE A 496 -15.81 -20.20 4.45
N LYS A 497 -15.35 -20.56 3.23
CA LYS A 497 -15.66 -19.85 1.98
C LYS A 497 -16.34 -20.79 1.00
N LYS A 498 -17.46 -20.34 0.43
CA LYS A 498 -18.19 -21.13 -0.58
C LYS A 498 -18.80 -20.24 -1.64
N ASN A 499 -18.73 -20.69 -2.88
CA ASN A 499 -19.32 -20.06 -4.04
C ASN A 499 -20.58 -20.83 -4.45
N PHE A 500 -21.71 -20.13 -4.51
CA PHE A 500 -23.01 -20.63 -4.98
C PHE A 500 -23.37 -19.94 -6.30
N GLY A 501 -22.61 -20.24 -7.36
CA GLY A 501 -22.75 -19.55 -8.64
C GLY A 501 -22.38 -18.07 -8.52
N LYS A 502 -23.40 -17.20 -8.60
CA LYS A 502 -23.20 -15.73 -8.48
C LYS A 502 -23.06 -15.23 -7.03
N LEU A 503 -23.35 -16.05 -6.05
CA LEU A 503 -23.25 -15.71 -4.63
C LEU A 503 -21.98 -16.30 -4.05
N HIS A 504 -21.11 -15.44 -3.51
CA HIS A 504 -19.91 -15.82 -2.78
C HIS A 504 -20.13 -15.51 -1.30
N ALA A 505 -20.01 -16.52 -0.44
CA ALA A 505 -20.21 -16.39 0.99
C ALA A 505 -18.93 -16.75 1.75
N THR A 506 -18.59 -15.93 2.74
CA THR A 506 -17.51 -16.21 3.71
C THR A 506 -18.07 -16.04 5.10
N ALA A 507 -17.92 -17.05 5.95
CA ALA A 507 -18.29 -17.02 7.36
C ALA A 507 -17.09 -17.44 8.20
N GLY A 508 -16.74 -16.68 9.21
CA GLY A 508 -15.59 -16.93 10.05
C GLY A 508 -15.86 -16.65 11.52
N VAL A 509 -15.13 -17.32 12.37
CA VAL A 509 -15.09 -17.07 13.81
C VAL A 509 -13.65 -17.08 14.29
N ARG A 510 -13.31 -16.11 15.11
CA ARG A 510 -12.04 -16.04 15.84
C ARG A 510 -12.34 -15.98 17.33
N MET A 511 -11.61 -16.76 18.10
CA MET A 511 -11.64 -16.76 19.56
C MET A 511 -10.30 -16.28 20.04
N GLU A 512 -10.30 -15.32 20.96
CA GLU A 512 -9.07 -14.84 21.62
C GLU A 512 -9.27 -14.89 23.13
N ASP A 513 -8.22 -15.27 23.83
CA ASP A 513 -8.12 -15.20 25.27
C ASP A 513 -6.89 -14.36 25.64
N LEU A 514 -7.13 -13.12 26.03
CA LEU A 514 -6.11 -12.16 26.43
C LEU A 514 -5.96 -12.16 27.94
N ILE A 515 -4.80 -12.51 28.43
CA ILE A 515 -4.39 -12.42 29.84
C ILE A 515 -3.39 -11.29 29.96
N PHE A 516 -3.63 -10.35 30.85
CA PHE A 516 -2.72 -9.21 31.06
C PHE A 516 -2.51 -8.88 32.54
N ASN A 517 -1.35 -8.29 32.80
CA ASN A 517 -0.96 -7.75 34.10
C ASN A 517 -0.29 -6.40 33.88
N SER A 518 -0.75 -5.38 34.60
CA SER A 518 -0.19 -4.03 34.60
C SER A 518 0.17 -3.64 36.01
N SER A 519 1.36 -3.07 36.19
CA SER A 519 1.83 -2.56 37.50
C SER A 519 2.41 -1.16 37.32
N ALA A 520 2.04 -0.26 38.20
CA ALA A 520 2.67 1.05 38.32
C ALA A 520 3.14 1.27 39.75
N LYS A 521 4.43 1.58 39.91
CA LYS A 521 5.11 1.74 41.20
C LYS A 521 5.75 3.11 41.28
N THR A 522 5.44 3.86 42.32
CA THR A 522 6.11 5.14 42.63
C THR A 522 6.93 5.02 43.91
N ASP A 523 7.96 5.84 44.05
CA ASP A 523 8.79 5.87 45.24
C ASP A 523 8.01 6.20 46.54
N ALA A 524 6.83 6.84 46.38
CA ALA A 524 6.06 7.39 47.52
C ALA A 524 4.71 6.68 47.74
N GLN A 525 4.24 5.80 46.88
CA GLN A 525 2.89 5.20 46.96
C GLN A 525 2.91 3.68 46.76
N LYS A 526 1.85 3.05 47.26
CA LYS A 526 1.58 1.61 47.08
C LYS A 526 1.44 1.25 45.60
N ASP A 527 2.00 0.13 45.23
CA ASP A 527 1.91 -0.42 43.86
C ASP A 527 0.46 -0.55 43.42
N THR A 528 0.13 0.00 42.25
CA THR A 528 -1.16 -0.22 41.62
C THR A 528 -1.03 -1.38 40.62
N ILE A 529 -1.68 -2.50 40.95
CA ILE A 529 -1.66 -3.70 40.12
C ILE A 529 -3.06 -3.90 39.52
N ILE A 530 -3.13 -4.07 38.18
CA ILE A 530 -4.36 -4.40 37.47
C ILE A 530 -4.11 -5.68 36.65
N GLU A 531 -4.88 -6.72 36.99
CA GLU A 531 -4.83 -8.00 36.29
C GLU A 531 -6.17 -8.27 35.63
N GLY A 532 -6.14 -8.97 34.51
CA GLY A 532 -7.37 -9.33 33.81
C GLY A 532 -7.21 -10.46 32.82
N GLN A 533 -8.34 -11.10 32.53
CA GLN A 533 -8.49 -12.08 31.48
C GLN A 533 -9.74 -11.72 30.64
N LEU A 534 -9.62 -11.78 29.32
CA LEU A 534 -10.65 -11.35 28.40
C LEU A 534 -10.85 -12.37 27.27
N PRO A 535 -11.63 -13.45 27.53
CA PRO A 535 -12.04 -14.38 26.48
C PRO A 535 -13.15 -13.77 25.63
N VAL A 536 -12.91 -13.63 24.32
CA VAL A 536 -13.85 -12.99 23.37
C VAL A 536 -13.96 -13.77 22.08
N ILE A 537 -15.16 -13.79 21.52
CA ILE A 537 -15.48 -14.36 20.22
C ILE A 537 -15.75 -13.22 19.23
N TYR A 538 -15.10 -13.30 18.07
CA TYR A 538 -15.16 -12.32 16.97
C TYR A 538 -15.72 -12.99 15.71
N PRO A 539 -17.06 -13.00 15.52
CA PRO A 539 -17.68 -13.49 14.30
C PRO A 539 -17.47 -12.51 13.13
N THR A 540 -17.33 -13.08 11.92
CA THR A 540 -17.28 -12.33 10.66
C THR A 540 -18.16 -13.00 9.62
N PHE A 541 -18.85 -12.20 8.80
CA PHE A 541 -19.70 -12.69 7.74
C PHE A 541 -19.64 -11.74 6.54
N ASN A 542 -19.32 -12.29 5.35
CA ASN A 542 -19.22 -11.52 4.11
C ASN A 542 -20.02 -12.24 3.03
N LEU A 543 -20.88 -11.50 2.34
CA LEU A 543 -21.62 -11.93 1.16
C LEU A 543 -21.26 -11.02 0.00
N LEU A 544 -20.99 -11.61 -1.16
CA LEU A 544 -20.84 -10.90 -2.43
C LEU A 544 -21.76 -11.55 -3.47
N TYR A 545 -22.67 -10.79 -4.04
CA TYR A 545 -23.52 -11.22 -5.14
C TYR A 545 -23.08 -10.51 -6.42
N GLN A 546 -22.69 -11.29 -7.43
CA GLN A 546 -22.27 -10.81 -8.75
C GLN A 546 -23.46 -10.90 -9.71
N PHE A 547 -24.12 -9.76 -9.97
CA PHE A 547 -25.20 -9.72 -10.96
C PHE A 547 -24.66 -10.07 -12.35
N ASN A 548 -23.53 -9.47 -12.70
CA ASN A 548 -22.74 -9.71 -13.92
C ASN A 548 -21.29 -9.27 -13.67
N THR A 549 -20.43 -9.31 -14.68
CA THR A 549 -19.01 -8.92 -14.60
C THR A 549 -18.80 -7.45 -14.21
N ASN A 550 -19.82 -6.59 -14.40
CA ASN A 550 -19.72 -5.14 -14.20
C ASN A 550 -20.48 -4.64 -12.97
N LEU A 551 -21.35 -5.46 -12.36
CA LEU A 551 -22.20 -5.05 -11.24
C LEU A 551 -22.17 -6.11 -10.14
N ASN A 552 -21.75 -5.70 -8.96
CA ASN A 552 -21.73 -6.55 -7.77
C ASN A 552 -22.24 -5.80 -6.54
N MET A 553 -22.78 -6.56 -5.59
CA MET A 553 -23.29 -6.08 -4.31
C MET A 553 -22.69 -6.90 -3.18
N SER A 554 -22.23 -6.26 -2.13
CA SER A 554 -21.73 -6.96 -0.94
C SER A 554 -22.40 -6.48 0.33
N ALA A 555 -22.61 -7.42 1.25
CA ALA A 555 -23.08 -7.18 2.61
C ALA A 555 -22.12 -7.86 3.58
N ARG A 556 -21.68 -7.15 4.64
CA ARG A 556 -20.65 -7.62 5.54
C ARG A 556 -20.99 -7.27 6.98
N TYR A 557 -20.64 -8.19 7.88
CA TYR A 557 -20.69 -7.99 9.33
C TYR A 557 -19.38 -8.44 9.96
N SER A 558 -18.88 -7.71 10.93
CA SER A 558 -17.79 -8.17 11.79
C SER A 558 -17.87 -7.57 13.18
N ARG A 559 -17.49 -8.38 14.18
CA ARG A 559 -17.16 -7.89 15.51
C ARG A 559 -15.65 -7.76 15.62
N LYS A 560 -15.18 -6.60 16.13
CA LYS A 560 -13.77 -6.22 16.26
C LYS A 560 -13.52 -5.61 17.63
N VAL A 561 -12.25 -5.43 17.97
CA VAL A 561 -11.79 -4.78 19.20
C VAL A 561 -10.68 -3.76 18.88
N ALA A 562 -10.61 -2.69 19.67
CA ALA A 562 -9.40 -1.88 19.77
C ALA A 562 -8.94 -1.92 21.23
N MET A 563 -7.76 -2.49 21.44
CA MET A 563 -7.09 -2.44 22.73
C MET A 563 -6.55 -1.02 22.96
N PRO A 564 -6.58 -0.48 24.19
CA PRO A 564 -5.91 0.76 24.48
C PRO A 564 -4.40 0.63 24.14
N PRO A 565 -3.79 1.61 23.42
CA PRO A 565 -2.34 1.64 23.23
C PRO A 565 -1.61 1.69 24.58
N TYR A 566 -0.43 1.09 24.66
CA TYR A 566 0.38 1.10 25.90
C TYR A 566 0.66 2.51 26.40
N SER A 567 0.86 3.47 25.50
CA SER A 567 1.03 4.89 25.85
C SER A 567 -0.19 5.53 26.52
N GLN A 568 -1.40 5.01 26.32
CA GLN A 568 -2.61 5.48 27.00
C GLN A 568 -2.82 4.80 28.35
N LEU A 569 -2.24 3.61 28.54
CA LEU A 569 -2.26 2.89 29.82
C LEU A 569 -1.16 3.39 30.74
N ASP A 570 -0.04 3.82 30.20
CA ASP A 570 1.15 4.20 30.91
C ASP A 570 0.99 5.53 31.67
N PRO A 571 0.99 5.54 33.00
CA PRO A 571 0.86 6.77 33.78
C PRO A 571 2.06 7.71 33.63
N ASN A 572 3.19 7.23 33.08
CA ASN A 572 4.38 8.04 32.76
C ASN A 572 4.23 8.89 31.52
N ASN A 573 3.18 8.73 30.74
CA ASN A 573 2.97 9.53 29.52
C ASN A 573 2.64 10.98 29.90
N ASN A 574 3.55 11.61 30.60
CA ASN A 574 3.45 12.98 31.09
C ASN A 574 4.00 13.92 30.01
N GLY A 575 3.16 14.32 29.08
CA GLY A 575 3.40 15.53 28.28
C GLY A 575 3.25 16.75 29.18
N TYR A 576 4.21 16.98 30.06
CA TYR A 576 4.24 18.17 30.91
C TYR A 576 4.75 19.34 30.06
N PHE A 577 3.80 20.07 29.47
CA PHE A 577 4.13 21.21 28.62
C PHE A 577 4.47 22.44 29.46
N ASP A 578 3.73 22.63 30.56
CA ASP A 578 3.93 23.69 31.51
C ASP A 578 3.24 23.36 32.87
N GLN A 579 3.29 24.27 33.83
CA GLN A 579 2.66 24.11 35.16
C GLN A 579 1.11 24.03 35.12
N TYR A 580 0.48 24.37 33.98
CA TYR A 580 -1.00 24.37 33.84
C TYR A 580 -1.48 23.27 32.86
N SER A 581 -0.57 22.51 32.31
CA SER A 581 -0.90 21.47 31.30
C SER A 581 -0.16 20.18 31.60
N ASN A 582 -0.91 19.13 31.91
CA ASN A 582 -0.38 17.79 32.24
C ASN A 582 -1.03 16.73 31.36
N SER A 583 -0.33 15.63 31.10
CA SER A 583 -0.85 14.45 30.40
C SER A 583 -0.53 13.20 31.22
N VAL A 584 -1.55 12.37 31.46
CA VAL A 584 -1.41 11.16 32.29
C VAL A 584 -2.19 10.01 31.61
N GLY A 585 -1.56 8.85 31.46
CA GLY A 585 -2.24 7.66 31.00
C GLY A 585 -3.16 7.05 32.09
N ASN A 586 -4.02 6.13 31.69
CA ASN A 586 -5.02 5.51 32.55
C ASN A 586 -4.94 3.98 32.42
N GLN A 587 -4.37 3.33 33.42
CA GLN A 587 -4.27 1.86 33.51
C GLN A 587 -5.64 1.14 33.48
N SER A 588 -6.73 1.84 33.87
CA SER A 588 -8.06 1.26 33.99
C SER A 588 -8.85 1.27 32.69
N LEU A 589 -8.24 1.66 31.57
CA LEU A 589 -8.90 1.68 30.27
C LEU A 589 -9.34 0.28 29.84
N LYS A 590 -10.59 0.22 29.39
CA LYS A 590 -11.22 -1.00 28.84
C LYS A 590 -11.13 -0.99 27.31
N PRO A 591 -11.04 -2.16 26.67
CA PRO A 591 -11.10 -2.26 25.24
C PRO A 591 -12.39 -1.72 24.64
N ASN A 592 -12.30 -1.13 23.46
CA ASN A 592 -13.44 -0.69 22.66
C ASN A 592 -13.89 -1.85 21.76
N PHE A 593 -15.17 -2.24 21.85
CA PHE A 593 -15.73 -3.27 20.97
C PHE A 593 -16.57 -2.65 19.88
N TYR A 594 -16.39 -3.12 18.65
CA TYR A 594 -17.05 -2.63 17.45
C TYR A 594 -17.89 -3.73 16.82
N ASP A 595 -19.16 -3.46 16.58
CA ASP A 595 -20.04 -4.24 15.72
C ASP A 595 -20.21 -3.45 14.41
N ASN A 596 -19.59 -3.92 13.31
CA ASN A 596 -19.57 -3.23 12.03
C ASN A 596 -20.50 -3.91 11.02
N TYR A 597 -21.34 -3.14 10.36
CA TYR A 597 -22.19 -3.54 9.26
C TYR A 597 -21.83 -2.69 8.04
N SER A 598 -21.64 -3.31 6.91
CA SER A 598 -21.27 -2.63 5.66
C SER A 598 -22.08 -3.19 4.51
N PHE A 599 -22.62 -2.31 3.70
CA PHE A 599 -23.27 -2.61 2.45
C PHE A 599 -22.57 -1.82 1.35
N LYS A 600 -22.27 -2.47 0.21
CA LYS A 600 -21.60 -1.82 -0.92
C LYS A 600 -22.16 -2.33 -2.24
N LEU A 601 -22.51 -1.41 -3.12
CA LEU A 601 -22.84 -1.65 -4.51
C LEU A 601 -21.71 -1.11 -5.38
N SER A 602 -21.13 -1.97 -6.22
CA SER A 602 -20.02 -1.58 -7.10
C SER A 602 -20.39 -1.85 -8.56
N ALA A 603 -20.18 -0.85 -9.42
CA ALA A 603 -20.37 -0.96 -10.84
C ALA A 603 -19.06 -0.66 -11.59
N PHE A 604 -18.77 -1.48 -12.64
CA PHE A 604 -17.57 -1.37 -13.48
C PHE A 604 -16.25 -1.38 -12.67
N ASN A 605 -16.25 -1.89 -11.43
CA ASN A 605 -15.14 -1.91 -10.45
C ASN A 605 -14.67 -0.51 -9.98
N TYR A 606 -15.29 0.57 -10.43
CA TYR A 606 -14.86 1.95 -10.13
C TYR A 606 -15.96 2.80 -9.47
N VAL A 607 -17.24 2.60 -9.84
CA VAL A 607 -18.36 3.28 -9.20
C VAL A 607 -18.75 2.51 -7.95
N ASN A 608 -18.68 3.15 -6.79
CA ASN A 608 -18.94 2.52 -5.51
C ASN A 608 -19.95 3.34 -4.71
N LEU A 609 -21.06 2.73 -4.34
CA LEU A 609 -22.01 3.26 -3.36
C LEU A 609 -21.90 2.42 -2.10
N GLY A 610 -21.49 3.03 -0.99
CA GLY A 610 -21.28 2.39 0.30
C GLY A 610 -22.22 2.93 1.38
N ALA A 611 -22.70 2.06 2.26
CA ALA A 611 -23.39 2.42 3.48
C ALA A 611 -22.81 1.61 4.64
N ASN A 612 -22.27 2.28 5.66
CA ASN A 612 -21.63 1.65 6.80
C ASN A 612 -22.31 2.11 8.09
N TYR A 613 -22.55 1.17 8.96
CA TYR A 613 -22.99 1.40 10.33
C TYR A 613 -22.02 0.72 11.30
N SER A 614 -21.58 1.44 12.34
CA SER A 614 -20.72 0.86 13.38
C SER A 614 -21.25 1.26 14.75
N TYR A 615 -21.41 0.26 15.61
CA TYR A 615 -21.74 0.45 17.02
C TYR A 615 -20.51 0.13 17.85
N THR A 616 -20.02 1.13 18.61
CA THR A 616 -18.83 1.01 19.46
C THR A 616 -19.22 1.07 20.92
N LYS A 617 -18.79 0.09 21.70
CA LYS A 617 -18.97 0.05 23.17
C LYS A 617 -17.68 0.46 23.89
N ASN A 618 -17.82 1.06 25.08
CA ASN A 618 -16.72 1.47 25.97
C ASN A 618 -15.72 2.41 25.28
N VAL A 619 -16.21 3.41 24.57
CA VAL A 619 -15.36 4.28 23.75
C VAL A 619 -14.36 5.01 24.64
N SER A 620 -13.07 4.80 24.38
CA SER A 620 -11.96 5.57 25.01
C SER A 620 -11.80 6.89 24.28
N LEU A 621 -11.96 8.00 25.00
CA LEU A 621 -11.81 9.35 24.48
C LEU A 621 -10.75 10.10 25.28
N MET A 622 -9.94 10.89 24.57
CA MET A 622 -9.06 11.85 25.20
C MET A 622 -9.89 13.02 25.73
N THR A 623 -9.78 13.30 27.00
CA THR A 623 -10.49 14.39 27.69
C THR A 623 -9.52 15.25 28.48
N LEU A 624 -9.92 16.48 28.72
CA LEU A 624 -9.21 17.39 29.59
C LEU A 624 -10.00 17.55 30.90
N THR A 625 -9.42 17.10 32.01
CA THR A 625 -10.03 17.26 33.33
C THR A 625 -9.44 18.48 34.03
N THR A 626 -10.28 19.29 34.65
CA THR A 626 -9.88 20.47 35.38
C THR A 626 -10.73 20.56 36.66
N GLU A 627 -10.06 20.64 37.79
CA GLU A 627 -10.73 20.84 39.06
C GLU A 627 -11.40 22.22 39.13
N PRO A 628 -12.53 22.37 39.83
CA PRO A 628 -13.16 23.68 40.03
C PRO A 628 -12.18 24.70 40.59
N GLN A 629 -12.18 25.91 40.06
CA GLN A 629 -11.28 27.02 40.44
C GLN A 629 -9.78 26.71 40.29
N SER A 630 -9.40 25.74 39.47
CA SER A 630 -8.04 25.44 39.07
C SER A 630 -7.82 25.84 37.61
N LEU A 631 -6.62 26.30 37.31
CA LEU A 631 -6.15 26.47 35.92
C LEU A 631 -5.38 25.26 35.38
N VAL A 632 -5.09 24.28 36.23
CA VAL A 632 -4.38 23.06 35.86
C VAL A 632 -5.34 22.13 35.11
N SER A 633 -5.01 21.85 33.90
CA SER A 633 -5.74 20.92 33.02
C SER A 633 -4.94 19.64 32.79
N THR A 634 -5.52 18.50 33.16
CA THR A 634 -4.91 17.18 32.95
C THR A 634 -5.58 16.47 31.78
N GLN A 635 -4.79 16.20 30.76
CA GLN A 635 -5.19 15.38 29.62
C GLN A 635 -5.11 13.91 30.00
N THR A 636 -6.19 13.17 29.81
CA THR A 636 -6.24 11.74 30.09
C THR A 636 -7.22 11.04 29.13
N PHE A 637 -7.10 9.73 29.04
CA PHE A 637 -8.07 8.89 28.33
C PHE A 637 -9.07 8.27 29.32
N THR A 638 -10.34 8.32 28.95
CA THR A 638 -11.41 7.78 29.79
C THR A 638 -12.42 7.03 28.92
N ASN A 639 -12.91 5.88 29.39
CA ASN A 639 -13.99 5.18 28.73
C ASN A 639 -15.33 5.86 29.02
N TYR A 640 -16.02 6.25 27.97
CA TYR A 640 -17.39 6.72 28.02
C TYR A 640 -18.34 5.67 27.46
N GLY A 641 -19.62 5.96 27.33
CA GLY A 641 -20.64 5.03 26.89
C GLY A 641 -20.42 4.43 25.51
N ASN A 642 -21.27 4.78 24.56
CA ASN A 642 -21.25 4.14 23.24
C ASN A 642 -21.29 5.19 22.13
N ILE A 643 -20.71 4.84 20.96
CA ILE A 643 -20.84 5.66 19.73
C ILE A 643 -21.56 4.84 18.66
N ARG A 644 -22.50 5.47 17.96
CA ARG A 644 -23.10 4.98 16.71
C ARG A 644 -22.56 5.83 15.55
N ASN A 645 -21.92 5.19 14.61
CA ASN A 645 -21.37 5.84 13.42
C ASN A 645 -22.21 5.45 12.21
N TYR A 646 -22.63 6.44 11.44
CA TYR A 646 -23.30 6.30 10.15
C TYR A 646 -22.44 6.94 9.08
N ASN A 647 -22.14 6.18 8.04
CA ASN A 647 -21.37 6.65 6.88
C ASN A 647 -22.07 6.21 5.60
N VAL A 648 -22.32 7.15 4.70
CA VAL A 648 -22.79 6.86 3.33
C VAL A 648 -21.80 7.51 2.37
N SER A 649 -21.28 6.73 1.43
CA SER A 649 -20.24 7.18 0.51
C SER A 649 -20.55 6.84 -0.94
N LEU A 650 -20.14 7.73 -1.84
CA LEU A 650 -20.21 7.56 -3.28
C LEU A 650 -18.84 7.83 -3.88
N GLY A 651 -18.30 6.85 -4.60
CA GLY A 651 -17.11 7.01 -5.43
C GLY A 651 -17.48 6.92 -6.91
N LEU A 652 -17.11 7.94 -7.68
CA LEU A 652 -17.50 8.09 -9.09
C LEU A 652 -16.29 8.46 -9.95
N PRO A 653 -15.82 7.61 -10.87
CA PRO A 653 -14.84 7.99 -11.88
C PRO A 653 -15.56 8.70 -13.05
N VAL A 654 -14.96 9.78 -13.48
CA VAL A 654 -15.40 10.53 -14.67
C VAL A 654 -14.23 10.57 -15.65
N PRO A 655 -14.14 9.62 -16.61
CA PRO A 655 -13.14 9.68 -17.66
C PRO A 655 -13.41 10.89 -18.58
N PHE A 656 -12.41 11.76 -18.77
CA PHE A 656 -12.57 12.91 -19.67
C PHE A 656 -12.81 12.47 -21.12
N ASP A 657 -12.23 11.35 -21.52
CA ASP A 657 -12.44 10.74 -22.83
C ASP A 657 -13.91 10.32 -23.06
N LEU A 658 -14.65 10.02 -22.00
CA LEU A 658 -16.09 9.74 -22.09
C LEU A 658 -16.88 11.00 -22.50
N ILE A 659 -16.46 12.16 -21.99
CA ILE A 659 -17.09 13.45 -22.29
C ILE A 659 -16.76 13.88 -23.73
N THR A 660 -15.51 13.66 -24.17
CA THR A 660 -15.03 14.11 -25.51
C THR A 660 -15.39 13.15 -26.64
N LYS A 661 -15.41 11.83 -26.38
CA LYS A 661 -15.60 10.78 -27.39
C LYS A 661 -16.97 10.11 -27.30
N GLY A 662 -17.75 10.36 -26.25
CA GLY A 662 -19.09 9.79 -26.05
C GLY A 662 -19.10 8.27 -26.12
N LYS A 663 -19.99 7.68 -26.94
CA LYS A 663 -20.14 6.22 -27.08
C LYS A 663 -18.90 5.51 -27.63
N GLU A 664 -18.02 6.20 -28.33
CA GLU A 664 -16.78 5.63 -28.89
C GLU A 664 -15.76 5.29 -27.78
N PHE A 665 -15.86 5.93 -26.63
CA PHE A 665 -15.06 5.60 -25.46
C PHE A 665 -15.15 4.13 -25.06
N PHE A 666 -16.35 3.54 -25.14
CA PHE A 666 -16.59 2.13 -24.76
C PHE A 666 -16.00 1.11 -25.74
N LYS A 667 -15.61 1.54 -26.94
CA LYS A 667 -14.98 0.70 -27.99
C LYS A 667 -13.45 0.65 -27.88
N GLN A 668 -12.85 1.54 -27.05
CA GLN A 668 -11.38 1.62 -26.94
C GLN A 668 -10.86 0.67 -25.85
N THR A 669 -9.66 0.13 -26.06
CA THR A 669 -8.90 -0.52 -24.99
C THR A 669 -8.55 0.53 -23.94
N MET A 670 -9.04 0.35 -22.71
CA MET A 670 -8.76 1.26 -21.60
C MET A 670 -7.30 1.12 -21.18
N ASP A 671 -6.44 2.01 -21.66
CA ASP A 671 -5.08 2.19 -21.17
C ASP A 671 -5.07 3.37 -20.20
N ILE A 672 -5.03 3.07 -18.89
CA ILE A 672 -5.01 4.08 -17.81
C ILE A 672 -3.82 5.04 -17.96
N ASN A 673 -2.73 4.61 -18.59
CA ASN A 673 -1.57 5.48 -18.85
C ASN A 673 -1.88 6.61 -19.83
N LYS A 674 -2.83 6.41 -20.72
CA LYS A 674 -3.21 7.33 -21.79
C LYS A 674 -4.54 7.99 -21.54
N MET A 675 -5.19 7.68 -20.42
CA MET A 675 -6.51 8.22 -20.08
C MET A 675 -6.39 9.37 -19.11
N SER A 676 -7.07 10.44 -19.41
CA SER A 676 -7.34 11.51 -18.44
C SER A 676 -8.66 11.22 -17.74
N PHE A 677 -8.65 11.26 -16.41
CA PHE A 677 -9.84 11.00 -15.60
C PHE A 677 -9.89 11.85 -14.35
N LEU A 678 -11.09 12.01 -13.85
CA LEU A 678 -11.41 12.57 -12.55
C LEU A 678 -12.07 11.49 -11.70
N TYR A 679 -11.63 11.30 -10.48
CA TYR A 679 -12.31 10.46 -9.48
C TYR A 679 -12.83 11.35 -8.35
N LEU A 680 -14.15 11.35 -8.18
CA LEU A 680 -14.84 12.05 -7.11
C LEU A 680 -15.27 11.05 -6.04
N TYR A 681 -14.87 11.28 -4.79
CA TYR A 681 -15.38 10.59 -3.62
C TYR A 681 -16.10 11.56 -2.70
N VAL A 682 -17.32 11.23 -2.34
CA VAL A 682 -18.14 12.01 -1.41
C VAL A 682 -18.63 11.10 -0.31
N ALA A 683 -18.48 11.50 0.94
CA ALA A 683 -18.97 10.75 2.08
C ALA A 683 -19.70 11.65 3.09
N TYR A 684 -20.90 11.23 3.47
CA TYR A 684 -21.66 11.78 4.59
C TYR A 684 -21.35 10.99 5.85
N ASN A 685 -21.04 11.66 6.94
CA ASN A 685 -20.69 11.05 8.22
C ASN A 685 -21.53 11.68 9.33
N ARG A 686 -22.05 10.83 10.22
CA ARG A 686 -22.75 11.26 11.43
C ARG A 686 -22.40 10.33 12.59
N GLN A 687 -21.99 10.91 13.71
CA GLN A 687 -21.64 10.17 14.92
C GLN A 687 -22.59 10.58 16.06
N LEU A 688 -23.19 9.60 16.73
CA LEU A 688 -24.05 9.81 17.90
C LEU A 688 -23.34 9.21 19.10
N ILE A 689 -22.90 10.06 20.04
CA ILE A 689 -22.27 9.61 21.27
C ILE A 689 -23.30 9.57 22.41
N GLN A 690 -23.28 8.52 23.21
CA GLN A 690 -24.09 8.33 24.39
C GLN A 690 -23.20 8.24 25.63
N GLY A 691 -23.61 8.85 26.73
CA GLY A 691 -22.87 8.81 27.99
C GLY A 691 -21.76 9.85 28.14
N TYR A 692 -21.62 10.78 27.17
CA TYR A 692 -20.78 11.96 27.32
C TYR A 692 -21.64 13.18 27.68
N PRO A 693 -21.47 13.74 28.87
CA PRO A 693 -22.42 14.73 29.41
C PRO A 693 -22.21 16.17 28.86
N TYR A 694 -21.15 16.43 28.11
CA TYR A 694 -20.68 17.81 27.79
C TYR A 694 -20.77 18.17 26.32
N SER A 695 -21.67 17.60 25.52
CA SER A 695 -21.78 17.95 24.11
C SER A 695 -22.45 19.34 23.92
N ASN A 696 -21.72 20.32 23.41
CA ASN A 696 -22.30 21.55 22.90
C ASN A 696 -23.01 21.31 21.56
N GLY A 697 -24.32 21.49 21.53
CA GLY A 697 -25.10 21.64 20.31
C GLY A 697 -25.45 20.35 19.54
N GLY A 698 -25.20 19.17 20.12
CA GLY A 698 -25.54 17.87 19.47
C GLY A 698 -24.61 17.48 18.32
N PRO A 699 -24.73 16.24 17.82
CA PRO A 699 -23.84 15.68 16.83
C PRO A 699 -24.17 16.26 15.43
N ASN A 700 -23.41 17.23 14.98
CA ASN A 700 -23.52 17.77 13.64
C ASN A 700 -22.84 16.83 12.63
N PRO A 701 -23.55 16.43 11.57
CA PRO A 701 -22.94 15.64 10.51
C PRO A 701 -21.89 16.43 9.75
N PHE A 702 -20.94 15.74 9.11
CA PHE A 702 -19.96 16.35 8.24
C PHE A 702 -19.84 15.59 6.92
N TRP A 703 -19.41 16.28 5.90
CA TRP A 703 -19.13 15.74 4.57
C TRP A 703 -17.64 15.71 4.31
N VAL A 704 -17.21 14.68 3.62
CA VAL A 704 -15.85 14.56 3.09
C VAL A 704 -15.94 14.50 1.58
N PHE A 705 -15.19 15.36 0.91
CA PHE A 705 -15.03 15.38 -0.54
C PHE A 705 -13.56 15.12 -0.86
N VAL A 706 -13.31 14.15 -1.72
CA VAL A 706 -11.97 13.89 -2.26
C VAL A 706 -12.07 13.88 -3.78
N LEU A 707 -11.24 14.67 -4.40
CA LEU A 707 -11.13 14.78 -5.84
C LEU A 707 -9.71 14.37 -6.23
N ASN A 708 -9.60 13.31 -7.02
CA ASN A 708 -8.34 12.85 -7.60
C ASN A 708 -8.45 12.93 -9.12
N SER A 709 -7.54 13.65 -9.77
CA SER A 709 -7.52 13.79 -11.22
C SER A 709 -6.16 13.42 -11.78
N GLN A 710 -6.15 12.73 -12.90
CA GLN A 710 -4.98 12.53 -13.75
C GLN A 710 -5.30 13.11 -15.13
N ILE A 711 -4.46 14.02 -15.59
CA ILE A 711 -4.54 14.62 -16.93
C ILE A 711 -3.27 14.27 -17.67
N VAL A 712 -3.42 13.56 -18.76
CA VAL A 712 -2.31 13.21 -19.66
C VAL A 712 -2.15 14.35 -20.67
N LEU A 713 -1.01 15.03 -20.59
CA LEU A 713 -0.64 16.16 -21.42
C LEU A 713 0.28 15.70 -22.59
N PRO A 714 0.49 16.52 -23.62
CA PRO A 714 1.49 16.25 -24.67
C PRO A 714 2.89 15.97 -24.07
N LEU A 715 3.75 15.30 -24.81
CA LEU A 715 5.10 14.89 -24.41
C LEU A 715 5.14 13.88 -23.25
N GLU A 716 4.07 13.12 -23.07
CA GLU A 716 3.92 12.12 -21.99
C GLU A 716 4.00 12.71 -20.57
N LEU A 717 3.74 14.01 -20.44
CA LEU A 717 3.59 14.67 -19.15
C LEU A 717 2.28 14.23 -18.50
N ARG A 718 2.33 13.99 -17.19
CA ARG A 718 1.14 13.68 -16.37
C ARG A 718 0.98 14.72 -15.29
N LEU A 719 -0.15 15.38 -15.32
CA LEU A 719 -0.57 16.30 -14.27
C LEU A 719 -1.57 15.56 -13.38
N ASN A 720 -1.23 15.40 -12.10
CA ASN A 720 -2.13 14.87 -11.09
C ASN A 720 -2.55 16.00 -10.15
N LEU A 721 -3.82 16.01 -9.81
CA LEU A 721 -4.41 16.93 -8.84
C LEU A 721 -5.16 16.11 -7.80
N GLN A 722 -4.89 16.36 -6.54
CA GLN A 722 -5.68 15.88 -5.41
C GLN A 722 -6.21 17.06 -4.63
N TYR A 723 -7.50 17.06 -4.30
CA TYR A 723 -8.14 18.01 -3.43
C TYR A 723 -8.95 17.28 -2.38
N PHE A 724 -8.74 17.61 -1.13
CA PHE A 724 -9.49 17.12 0.02
C PHE A 724 -10.23 18.28 0.68
N PHE A 725 -11.50 18.04 0.99
CA PHE A 725 -12.33 19.02 1.70
C PHE A 725 -13.22 18.29 2.70
N LEU A 726 -13.15 18.71 3.96
CA LEU A 726 -14.00 18.26 5.05
C LEU A 726 -14.79 19.45 5.59
N THR A 727 -16.10 19.33 5.67
CA THR A 727 -16.97 20.39 6.19
C THR A 727 -16.88 20.48 7.71
N LYS A 728 -17.36 21.57 8.25
CA LYS A 728 -17.64 21.66 9.70
C LYS A 728 -18.53 20.50 10.15
N GLY A 729 -18.36 20.08 11.40
CA GLY A 729 -19.17 19.02 12.01
C GLY A 729 -18.52 18.43 13.24
N THR A 730 -19.13 17.38 13.79
CA THR A 730 -18.68 16.78 15.04
C THR A 730 -18.09 15.41 14.80
N TYR A 731 -16.83 15.23 15.20
CA TYR A 731 -16.14 13.94 15.23
C TYR A 731 -15.87 13.54 16.69
N GLN A 732 -16.53 12.47 17.15
CA GLN A 732 -16.54 12.07 18.57
C GLN A 732 -17.03 13.24 19.47
N ILE A 733 -16.15 13.75 20.32
CA ILE A 733 -16.41 14.93 21.17
C ILE A 733 -15.86 16.22 20.58
N TYR A 734 -15.11 16.13 19.48
CA TYR A 734 -14.42 17.26 18.87
C TYR A 734 -15.31 17.91 17.81
N GLN A 735 -15.44 19.20 17.87
CA GLN A 735 -16.11 20.00 16.85
C GLN A 735 -15.06 20.56 15.89
N VAL A 736 -15.23 20.32 14.62
CA VAL A 736 -14.45 20.92 13.54
C VAL A 736 -15.08 22.27 13.23
N ASP A 737 -14.46 23.36 13.69
CA ASP A 737 -15.03 24.71 13.65
C ASP A 737 -14.84 25.42 12.31
N GLN A 738 -13.80 25.04 11.57
CA GLN A 738 -13.54 25.51 10.23
C GLN A 738 -13.40 24.33 9.26
N PRO A 739 -13.83 24.46 8.00
CA PRO A 739 -13.58 23.42 7.01
C PRO A 739 -12.08 23.11 6.91
N VAL A 740 -11.77 21.82 6.82
CA VAL A 740 -10.40 21.36 6.64
C VAL A 740 -10.19 21.05 5.16
N GLN A 741 -9.19 21.65 4.56
CA GLN A 741 -8.87 21.45 3.15
C GLN A 741 -7.38 21.38 2.91
N TYR A 742 -6.99 20.58 1.93
CA TYR A 742 -5.65 20.59 1.38
C TYR A 742 -5.68 20.22 -0.10
N TRP A 743 -4.64 20.58 -0.82
CA TRP A 743 -4.46 20.18 -2.20
C TRP A 743 -3.03 19.73 -2.45
N LEU A 744 -2.90 18.91 -3.47
CA LEU A 744 -1.63 18.43 -4.00
C LEU A 744 -1.72 18.48 -5.52
N VAL A 745 -0.72 19.07 -6.16
CA VAL A 745 -0.55 19.08 -7.61
C VAL A 745 0.82 18.53 -7.93
N ASP A 746 0.92 17.55 -8.79
CA ASP A 746 2.20 17.05 -9.28
C ASP A 746 2.24 16.98 -10.81
N LEU A 747 3.41 17.27 -11.35
CA LEU A 747 3.74 17.12 -12.74
C LEU A 747 4.85 16.10 -12.88
N THR A 748 4.56 14.97 -13.53
CA THR A 748 5.46 13.84 -13.67
C THR A 748 5.78 13.58 -15.13
N ARG A 749 7.06 13.30 -15.45
CA ARG A 749 7.50 12.84 -16.75
C ARG A 749 8.49 11.69 -16.63
N LYS A 750 8.37 10.72 -17.56
CA LYS A 750 9.28 9.58 -17.68
C LYS A 750 10.26 9.78 -18.83
N PHE A 751 11.51 9.37 -18.62
CA PHE A 751 12.64 9.46 -19.56
C PHE A 751 13.35 8.11 -19.62
N LEU A 752 14.33 7.98 -20.54
CA LEU A 752 15.19 6.80 -20.68
C LEU A 752 14.41 5.48 -20.76
N LYS A 753 13.38 5.41 -21.63
CA LYS A 753 12.49 4.26 -21.78
C LYS A 753 11.79 3.89 -20.46
N ASN A 754 11.32 4.87 -19.72
CA ASN A 754 10.67 4.78 -18.40
C ASN A 754 11.59 4.38 -17.23
N ASN A 755 12.90 4.39 -17.42
CA ASN A 755 13.86 4.09 -16.34
C ASN A 755 14.14 5.30 -15.43
N LEU A 756 13.93 6.51 -15.90
CA LEU A 756 14.06 7.74 -15.10
C LEU A 756 12.71 8.45 -15.05
N GLU A 757 12.25 8.75 -13.86
CA GLU A 757 11.04 9.52 -13.61
C GLU A 757 11.39 10.78 -12.82
N LEU A 758 10.93 11.92 -13.29
CA LEU A 758 11.06 13.22 -12.63
C LEU A 758 9.67 13.72 -12.29
N THR A 759 9.48 14.13 -11.03
CA THR A 759 8.22 14.70 -10.54
C THR A 759 8.51 16.01 -9.81
N VAL A 760 7.74 17.03 -10.15
CA VAL A 760 7.63 18.28 -9.38
C VAL A 760 6.25 18.32 -8.76
N GLU A 761 6.19 18.45 -7.45
CA GLU A 761 4.94 18.45 -6.68
C GLU A 761 4.85 19.70 -5.82
N ALA A 762 3.67 20.27 -5.73
CA ALA A 762 3.31 21.31 -4.77
C ALA A 762 2.17 20.78 -3.90
N THR A 763 2.29 20.95 -2.59
CA THR A 763 1.27 20.56 -1.62
C THR A 763 1.12 21.63 -0.55
N GLU A 764 -0.12 21.92 -0.16
CA GLU A 764 -0.45 22.83 0.94
C GLU A 764 -0.73 21.98 2.18
N ASP A 765 -0.14 22.38 3.32
CA ASP A 765 -0.42 21.75 4.60
C ASP A 765 -1.76 22.24 5.18
N VAL A 766 -2.30 21.40 6.06
CA VAL A 766 -3.66 21.58 6.60
C VAL A 766 -3.67 22.55 7.76
N LYS A 767 -4.53 23.56 7.70
CA LYS A 767 -4.95 24.30 8.89
C LYS A 767 -6.10 23.57 9.57
N GLN A 768 -5.93 23.24 10.84
CA GLN A 768 -6.97 22.60 11.65
C GLN A 768 -7.44 23.53 12.74
N GLN A 769 -8.75 23.63 12.93
CA GLN A 769 -9.37 24.29 14.06
C GLN A 769 -10.43 23.36 14.65
N ILE A 770 -10.22 22.94 15.89
CA ILE A 770 -11.11 22.05 16.60
C ILE A 770 -11.43 22.63 17.98
N SER A 771 -12.65 22.42 18.43
CA SER A 771 -13.05 22.75 19.79
C SER A 771 -13.65 21.53 20.49
N PHE A 772 -13.58 21.52 21.79
CA PHE A 772 -14.26 20.53 22.62
C PHE A 772 -14.53 21.10 24.01
N GLN A 773 -15.56 20.58 24.65
CA GLN A 773 -15.95 20.98 25.99
C GLN A 773 -15.85 19.79 26.95
N THR A 774 -15.32 20.08 28.13
CA THR A 774 -15.24 19.15 29.25
C THR A 774 -15.78 19.86 30.51
N PRO A 775 -15.89 19.19 31.66
CA PRO A 775 -16.23 19.88 32.87
C PRO A 775 -15.25 21.03 33.17
N ASN A 776 -15.77 22.19 33.51
CA ASN A 776 -15.00 23.37 33.93
C ASN A 776 -14.10 24.02 32.89
N VAL A 777 -13.94 23.45 31.66
CA VAL A 777 -13.11 24.06 30.64
C VAL A 777 -13.65 23.79 29.23
N SER A 778 -13.69 24.82 28.40
CA SER A 778 -13.87 24.75 26.94
C SER A 778 -12.54 25.05 26.27
N THR A 779 -12.13 24.25 25.29
CA THR A 779 -10.85 24.37 24.62
C THR A 779 -11.05 24.54 23.13
N ASN A 780 -10.39 25.55 22.52
CA ASN A 780 -10.20 25.72 21.10
C ASN A 780 -8.74 25.49 20.76
N PHE A 781 -8.48 24.68 19.79
CA PHE A 781 -7.14 24.36 19.31
C PHE A 781 -7.03 24.70 17.83
N SER A 782 -5.98 25.42 17.45
CA SER A 782 -5.64 25.72 16.05
C SER A 782 -4.20 25.31 15.78
N ASN A 783 -3.99 24.62 14.67
CA ASN A 783 -2.68 24.19 14.23
C ASN A 783 -2.53 24.46 12.72
N LEU A 784 -1.34 24.94 12.32
CA LEU A 784 -0.91 25.10 10.94
C LEU A 784 0.55 24.70 10.82
N ASN A 785 0.85 23.73 9.98
CA ASN A 785 2.22 23.32 9.67
C ASN A 785 2.72 24.03 8.42
N ASP A 786 3.99 24.21 8.26
CA ASP A 786 4.82 24.69 7.13
C ASP A 786 4.14 25.48 5.97
N GLY A 787 2.82 25.35 5.74
CA GLY A 787 2.11 25.92 4.61
C GLY A 787 2.44 25.23 3.27
N LEU A 788 2.77 26.01 2.24
CA LEU A 788 3.04 25.50 0.90
C LEU A 788 4.44 24.85 0.83
N THR A 789 4.48 23.59 0.42
CA THR A 789 5.71 22.79 0.24
C THR A 789 5.89 22.39 -1.22
N PHE A 790 7.07 22.59 -1.77
CA PHE A 790 7.48 22.11 -3.09
C PHE A 790 8.39 20.91 -2.96
N TRP A 791 8.12 19.86 -3.75
CA TRP A 791 8.92 18.65 -3.82
C TRP A 791 9.49 18.44 -5.21
N PHE A 792 10.76 18.06 -5.26
CA PHE A 792 11.47 17.58 -6.44
C PHE A 792 11.84 16.12 -6.20
N LYS A 793 11.26 15.23 -7.01
CA LYS A 793 11.42 13.78 -6.85
C LYS A 793 12.08 13.20 -8.09
N LEU A 794 13.16 12.45 -7.90
CA LEU A 794 13.85 11.70 -8.94
C LEU A 794 13.80 10.23 -8.57
N THR A 795 13.28 9.41 -9.49
CA THR A 795 13.27 7.94 -9.37
C THR A 795 14.03 7.34 -10.55
N TYR A 796 15.07 6.56 -10.28
CA TYR A 796 15.86 5.89 -11.31
C TYR A 796 15.85 4.38 -11.11
N HIS A 797 15.40 3.67 -12.13
CA HIS A 797 15.36 2.20 -12.19
C HIS A 797 16.55 1.70 -13.02
N PHE A 798 17.28 0.73 -12.51
CA PHE A 798 18.41 0.11 -13.20
C PHE A 798 18.35 -1.42 -13.11
N GLY A 799 18.98 -2.09 -14.09
CA GLY A 799 18.93 -3.53 -14.23
C GLY A 799 17.73 -4.03 -15.06
N GLU A 800 17.65 -5.33 -15.27
CA GLU A 800 16.58 -5.94 -16.06
C GLU A 800 15.34 -6.26 -15.21
N PHE A 801 14.27 -5.53 -15.43
CA PHE A 801 12.93 -5.87 -14.94
C PHE A 801 12.15 -6.55 -16.06
N LYS A 802 12.11 -7.89 -16.13
CA LYS A 802 11.17 -8.56 -17.04
C LYS A 802 9.74 -8.41 -16.54
N SER A 803 8.84 -7.99 -17.41
CA SER A 803 7.42 -8.02 -17.14
C SER A 803 6.92 -9.48 -17.08
N LYS A 804 5.88 -9.74 -16.30
CA LYS A 804 5.25 -11.09 -16.24
C LYS A 804 4.75 -11.53 -17.61
N GLU A 805 4.42 -10.58 -18.51
CA GLU A 805 4.06 -10.82 -19.91
C GLU A 805 5.19 -11.43 -20.72
N GLU A 806 6.41 -10.88 -20.59
CA GLU A 806 7.56 -11.46 -21.32
C GLU A 806 7.88 -12.86 -20.82
N THR A 807 7.68 -13.12 -19.52
CA THR A 807 7.85 -14.46 -18.93
C THR A 807 6.74 -15.41 -19.38
N GLN A 808 5.50 -14.92 -19.49
CA GLN A 808 4.37 -15.71 -19.93
C GLN A 808 4.44 -16.00 -21.44
N ILE A 809 4.86 -15.02 -22.24
CA ILE A 809 5.15 -15.21 -23.68
C ILE A 809 6.30 -16.19 -23.90
N GLU A 810 7.37 -16.16 -23.06
CA GLU A 810 8.45 -17.18 -23.11
C GLU A 810 7.96 -18.57 -22.69
N ILE A 811 7.09 -18.67 -21.70
CA ILE A 811 6.49 -19.93 -21.26
C ILE A 811 5.55 -20.47 -22.33
N GLU A 812 4.72 -19.63 -22.95
CA GLU A 812 3.85 -19.99 -24.05
C GLU A 812 4.65 -20.39 -25.30
N LYS A 813 5.71 -19.66 -25.63
CA LYS A 813 6.66 -20.07 -26.68
C LYS A 813 7.31 -21.41 -26.40
N LYS A 814 7.78 -21.64 -25.19
CA LYS A 814 8.37 -22.94 -24.77
C LYS A 814 7.34 -24.07 -24.76
N GLN A 815 6.09 -23.80 -24.37
CA GLN A 815 5.01 -24.78 -24.43
C GLN A 815 4.60 -25.10 -25.88
N VAL A 816 4.57 -24.10 -26.77
CA VAL A 816 4.35 -24.31 -28.20
C VAL A 816 5.51 -25.09 -28.83
N GLU A 817 6.74 -24.80 -28.43
CA GLU A 817 7.93 -25.55 -28.84
C GLU A 817 7.93 -26.98 -28.27
N SER A 818 7.50 -27.19 -27.02
CA SER A 818 7.44 -28.54 -26.41
C SER A 818 6.26 -29.38 -26.91
N ASN A 819 5.11 -28.79 -27.19
CA ASN A 819 3.94 -29.48 -27.77
C ASN A 819 4.12 -29.82 -29.24
N GLY A 820 5.11 -29.25 -29.95
CA GLY A 820 5.53 -29.67 -31.28
C GLY A 820 6.29 -31.00 -31.31
N PHE A 821 6.66 -31.58 -30.15
CA PHE A 821 7.46 -32.81 -30.05
C PHE A 821 6.69 -34.03 -29.58
N ASP A 822 5.44 -33.96 -29.18
CA ASP A 822 4.67 -35.08 -28.64
C ASP A 822 3.52 -35.56 -29.56
N ILE A 823 3.80 -35.70 -30.88
CA ILE A 823 2.99 -36.56 -31.75
C ILE A 823 3.88 -37.68 -32.25
N LYS A 824 4.23 -38.57 -31.31
CA LYS A 824 4.53 -40.00 -31.65
C LYS A 824 4.52 -40.82 -30.36
N LYS A 825 3.34 -41.31 -29.99
CA LYS A 825 3.09 -42.72 -29.65
C LYS A 825 1.58 -42.91 -29.48
#